data_7aa28ea4d5bcc814c2e6bf3eefa072b9
#
_entry.id   7aa28ea4d5bcc814c2e6bf3eefa072b9
#
_cell.length_a   1.000
_cell.length_b   1.000
_cell.length_c   1.000
_cell.angle_alpha   90.00
_cell.angle_beta   90.00
_cell.angle_gamma   90.00
#
_symmetry.space_group_name_H-M   'P 1'
#
loop_
_entity.id
_entity.type
_entity.pdbx_description
1 polymer ?
#
loop_
_entity_poly.entity_id
_entity_poly.type
_entity_poly.pdbx_seq_one_letter_code
_entity_poly.pdbx_strand_id
1 'polypeptide(L)'
;MKKILAAICVAATTLTACNDNFLEKYPLTDLTEENAFKEYDNFKAFMNPCYEMFTNTTIHTSINNSYMNAQFAGDWYGGMVTHRDNARNPYAYQTITATADGGGWDFGYIRRINIMLSHLNDGALTEAQIAHWRSVGYFFSAYWYMELIDRFGDVPWINNVLDDSSPESYGPRTPRAQVADSIVTRLEYAAANIGNFNDGDNTINANVVKAALSRFLLREGTWAKYHGLNEPYENYLQKCLTVSQELMDAYPTLYKGEDKKNQPATGYGELWTTESLKGKPGVIFFKEFVNNVLMNRYNDFEHIAANAADVPQYTVDLFLMKNGLPIANSTSGYQGGKGKDMWDTFADRDPRLYQNIQPPYVVAPHGGAHDNVNSFLKWRFLKAGDNNQGHIVTADEAAKYRFYIDYMGANEKCLRGGTFGGEGMKRCPGQNWGASLTPVSPNLTTDSRVPYMRCRTGYYFWKNYDMWEFSTGSSAFCTADKPIFKIEEVLLNYAEAAWELQRFDQAVADKTINKLRERAGVANMTVADINDSFDPNRDKGNAPWWTGNGGKFGNYNVDPVLWEIRRERQIELFGEGFSFYDVRRWAKAAYYVNRQPCGMWTTATDNIYAPKNNAYTGQFVDYEAIMNTGKAVAENNSAGNGWIYTYESPLVQGGWLDTYYLSMVPTSQIVLNKQLTQNPGYNKLFGLGE
;
A
#
# COMPACT_ATOMS: atom_id res chain seq x y z
N MET A 1 -2.91 83.34 27.84
CA MET A 1 -4.11 82.60 27.40
C MET A 1 -4.11 82.22 25.92
N LYS A 2 -3.80 83.17 24.96
CA LYS A 2 -3.80 82.84 23.50
C LYS A 2 -2.81 81.76 23.05
N LYS A 3 -1.66 81.59 23.73
CA LYS A 3 -0.67 80.54 23.42
C LYS A 3 -1.06 79.16 23.96
N ILE A 4 -1.87 79.05 24.99
CA ILE A 4 -2.36 77.84 25.59
C ILE A 4 -3.54 77.29 24.76
N LEU A 5 -4.41 78.15 24.24
CA LEU A 5 -5.49 77.76 23.33
C LEU A 5 -4.97 77.21 21.99
N ALA A 6 -3.88 77.76 21.46
CA ALA A 6 -3.27 77.25 20.23
C ALA A 6 -2.62 75.86 20.43
N ALA A 7 -2.04 75.60 21.61
CA ALA A 7 -1.50 74.26 21.94
C ALA A 7 -2.60 73.19 22.15
N ILE A 8 -3.73 73.58 22.66
CA ILE A 8 -4.89 72.62 22.87
C ILE A 8 -5.56 72.32 21.50
N CYS A 9 -5.67 73.30 20.58
CA CYS A 9 -6.19 73.05 19.24
C CYS A 9 -5.26 72.18 18.40
N VAL A 10 -3.93 72.25 18.51
CA VAL A 10 -2.99 71.39 17.81
C VAL A 10 -3.01 69.99 18.42
N ALA A 11 -3.15 69.85 19.74
CA ALA A 11 -3.27 68.54 20.40
C ALA A 11 -4.61 67.84 20.09
N ALA A 12 -5.71 68.59 19.84
CA ALA A 12 -7.01 68.01 19.49
C ALA A 12 -7.11 67.54 18.01
N THR A 13 -6.27 68.05 17.11
CA THR A 13 -6.25 67.64 15.69
C THR A 13 -5.33 66.47 15.43
N THR A 14 -4.48 66.07 16.40
CA THR A 14 -3.61 64.87 16.27
C THR A 14 -4.26 63.61 16.82
N LEU A 15 -5.46 63.66 17.43
CA LEU A 15 -6.13 62.49 18.00
C LEU A 15 -7.23 61.88 17.10
N THR A 16 -7.43 62.41 15.88
CA THR A 16 -8.44 61.91 14.95
C THR A 16 -7.85 61.23 13.70
N ALA A 17 -6.55 60.89 13.72
CA ALA A 17 -5.87 60.27 12.59
C ALA A 17 -5.31 58.87 12.93
N CYS A 18 -5.94 58.14 13.83
CA CYS A 18 -5.78 56.71 13.86
C CYS A 18 -6.89 56.08 13.03
N ASN A 19 -6.63 55.92 11.77
CA ASN A 19 -7.37 55.01 10.94
C ASN A 19 -6.87 53.62 11.30
N ASP A 20 -7.65 52.84 12.09
CA ASP A 20 -7.30 51.51 12.54
C ASP A 20 -6.88 50.59 11.40
N ASN A 21 -7.38 50.84 10.18
CA ASN A 21 -7.00 50.10 8.97
C ASN A 21 -5.56 50.37 8.47
N PHE A 22 -4.81 51.31 9.04
CA PHE A 22 -3.44 51.61 8.61
C PHE A 22 -2.38 50.71 9.28
N LEU A 23 -2.75 50.09 10.39
CA LEU A 23 -1.86 49.19 11.16
C LEU A 23 -2.07 47.73 10.82
N GLU A 24 -3.15 47.39 10.14
CA GLU A 24 -3.39 46.04 9.63
C GLU A 24 -2.75 45.88 8.25
N LYS A 25 -1.43 45.96 8.16
CA LYS A 25 -0.70 45.50 6.98
C LYS A 25 -0.57 44.00 7.08
N TYR A 26 -1.55 43.27 6.54
CA TYR A 26 -1.35 41.87 6.24
C TYR A 26 -0.17 41.69 5.27
N PRO A 27 0.72 40.73 5.47
CA PRO A 27 1.74 40.44 4.49
C PRO A 27 1.10 40.14 3.14
N LEU A 28 1.42 40.92 2.12
CA LEU A 28 0.87 40.76 0.76
C LEU A 28 1.29 39.40 0.12
N THR A 29 2.21 38.69 0.77
CA THR A 29 2.79 37.42 0.34
C THR A 29 2.20 36.20 1.06
N ASP A 30 1.50 36.38 2.19
CA ASP A 30 0.88 35.30 2.91
C ASP A 30 -0.61 35.25 2.59
N LEU A 31 -1.11 34.06 2.21
CA LEU A 31 -2.54 33.80 1.99
C LEU A 31 -3.27 33.83 3.34
N THR A 32 -3.79 35.00 3.71
CA THR A 32 -4.71 35.15 4.84
C THR A 32 -6.15 34.88 4.37
N GLU A 33 -7.06 34.57 5.29
CA GLU A 33 -8.47 34.32 4.95
C GLU A 33 -9.12 35.51 4.16
N GLU A 34 -8.72 36.73 4.46
CA GLU A 34 -9.23 37.93 3.79
C GLU A 34 -8.76 38.10 2.33
N ASN A 35 -7.59 37.58 1.95
CA ASN A 35 -7.05 37.74 0.60
C ASN A 35 -7.08 36.42 -0.21
N ALA A 36 -7.32 35.30 0.44
CA ALA A 36 -7.27 33.96 -0.16
C ALA A 36 -8.44 33.67 -1.13
N PHE A 37 -9.51 34.49 -1.14
CA PHE A 37 -10.75 34.18 -1.87
C PHE A 37 -11.20 35.31 -2.80
N LYS A 38 -10.25 36.12 -3.29
CA LYS A 38 -10.55 37.26 -4.19
C LYS A 38 -10.46 36.90 -5.68
N GLU A 39 -9.76 35.83 -6.04
CA GLU A 39 -9.53 35.40 -7.41
C GLU A 39 -9.50 33.89 -7.52
N TYR A 40 -9.79 33.35 -8.70
CA TYR A 40 -9.78 31.88 -8.94
C TYR A 40 -8.49 31.19 -8.50
N ASP A 41 -7.33 31.76 -8.87
CA ASP A 41 -6.03 31.18 -8.56
C ASP A 41 -5.72 31.15 -7.06
N ASN A 42 -6.34 32.04 -6.30
CA ASN A 42 -6.21 32.03 -4.84
C ASN A 42 -6.93 30.83 -4.20
N PHE A 43 -8.12 30.45 -4.72
CA PHE A 43 -8.81 29.21 -4.31
C PHE A 43 -7.93 27.99 -4.58
N LYS A 44 -7.29 27.95 -5.76
CA LYS A 44 -6.35 26.90 -6.14
C LYS A 44 -5.17 26.83 -5.18
N ALA A 45 -4.50 27.95 -4.92
CA ALA A 45 -3.37 28.03 -4.00
C ALA A 45 -3.76 27.61 -2.58
N PHE A 46 -4.94 28.01 -2.10
CA PHE A 46 -5.45 27.65 -0.78
C PHE A 46 -5.76 26.16 -0.66
N MET A 47 -6.23 25.50 -1.73
CA MET A 47 -6.60 24.09 -1.74
C MET A 47 -5.42 23.15 -2.06
N ASN A 48 -4.33 23.65 -2.65
CA ASN A 48 -3.16 22.83 -3.00
C ASN A 48 -2.62 21.97 -1.83
N PRO A 49 -2.56 22.44 -0.57
CA PRO A 49 -2.13 21.59 0.55
C PRO A 49 -3.00 20.35 0.77
N CYS A 50 -4.24 20.32 0.28
CA CYS A 50 -5.07 19.12 0.38
C CYS A 50 -4.51 17.91 -0.42
N TYR A 51 -3.67 18.16 -1.44
CA TYR A 51 -2.99 17.10 -2.18
C TYR A 51 -1.95 16.36 -1.31
N GLU A 52 -1.56 16.91 -0.16
CA GLU A 52 -0.74 16.20 0.83
C GLU A 52 -1.45 14.98 1.44
N MET A 53 -2.79 14.94 1.36
CA MET A 53 -3.55 13.74 1.76
C MET A 53 -3.03 12.48 1.06
N PHE A 54 -2.53 12.60 -0.17
CA PHE A 54 -1.97 11.48 -0.94
C PHE A 54 -0.52 11.14 -0.56
N THR A 55 0.10 11.91 0.30
CA THR A 55 1.47 11.65 0.80
C THR A 55 1.52 11.33 2.29
N ASN A 56 0.53 11.80 3.04
CA ASN A 56 0.52 11.75 4.51
C ASN A 56 -0.59 10.88 5.08
N THR A 57 -1.39 10.22 4.25
CA THR A 57 -2.47 9.36 4.74
C THR A 57 -1.95 8.15 5.48
N THR A 58 -2.63 7.83 6.53
CA THR A 58 -2.18 7.01 7.64
C THR A 58 -1.99 5.54 7.33
N ILE A 59 -2.49 5.03 6.21
CA ILE A 59 -2.39 3.61 5.88
C ILE A 59 -2.11 3.37 4.38
N HIS A 60 -2.57 4.24 3.48
CA HIS A 60 -2.57 3.94 2.06
C HIS A 60 -1.43 4.48 1.23
N THR A 61 -1.00 5.68 1.46
CA THR A 61 -0.21 6.39 0.45
C THR A 61 0.82 7.32 1.04
N SER A 62 1.24 7.09 2.28
CA SER A 62 2.31 7.89 2.84
C SER A 62 3.62 7.61 2.11
N ILE A 63 3.75 8.31 1.01
CA ILE A 63 4.96 8.38 0.21
C ILE A 63 5.85 9.48 0.82
N ASN A 64 6.09 9.41 2.11
CA ASN A 64 6.91 10.42 2.77
C ASN A 64 8.32 9.91 3.06
N ASN A 65 9.15 10.80 3.59
CA ASN A 65 10.51 10.50 4.02
C ASN A 65 10.61 9.65 5.30
N SER A 66 9.52 9.06 5.77
CA SER A 66 9.53 8.23 6.97
C SER A 66 10.04 6.83 6.67
N TYR A 67 10.78 6.26 7.60
CA TYR A 67 11.22 4.86 7.55
C TYR A 67 10.07 3.86 7.64
N MET A 68 8.91 4.26 8.14
CA MET A 68 7.67 3.48 8.16
C MET A 68 6.72 4.05 7.13
N ASN A 69 6.82 3.55 5.93
CA ASN A 69 5.99 3.96 4.84
C ASN A 69 4.60 3.34 4.96
N ALA A 70 3.54 4.11 4.81
CA ALA A 70 2.17 3.63 4.96
C ALA A 70 1.79 2.57 3.93
N GLN A 71 2.39 2.55 2.77
CA GLN A 71 2.20 1.50 1.78
C GLN A 71 2.63 0.14 2.34
N PHE A 72 3.85 0.05 2.87
CA PHE A 72 4.30 -1.18 3.54
C PHE A 72 3.52 -1.45 4.82
N ALA A 73 3.11 -0.41 5.55
CA ALA A 73 2.33 -0.57 6.76
C ALA A 73 0.98 -1.24 6.49
N GLY A 74 0.28 -0.90 5.41
CA GLY A 74 -0.96 -1.56 5.02
C GLY A 74 -0.79 -3.06 4.77
N ASP A 75 0.24 -3.45 4.04
CA ASP A 75 0.53 -4.86 3.78
C ASP A 75 1.12 -5.57 5.01
N TRP A 76 1.87 -4.88 5.84
CA TRP A 76 2.37 -5.42 7.10
C TRP A 76 1.24 -5.66 8.11
N TYR A 77 0.37 -4.67 8.34
CA TYR A 77 -0.78 -4.85 9.24
C TYR A 77 -1.76 -5.91 8.72
N GLY A 78 -1.90 -6.04 7.41
CA GLY A 78 -2.70 -7.07 6.76
C GLY A 78 -2.07 -8.45 6.72
N GLY A 79 -0.84 -8.60 7.21
CA GLY A 79 -0.14 -9.89 7.28
C GLY A 79 0.50 -10.35 5.98
N MET A 80 0.56 -9.52 4.93
CA MET A 80 1.13 -9.90 3.63
C MET A 80 2.65 -9.76 3.56
N VAL A 81 3.23 -8.92 4.39
CA VAL A 81 4.67 -8.74 4.54
C VAL A 81 5.07 -8.79 6.02
N THR A 82 6.34 -9.04 6.30
CA THR A 82 6.92 -8.95 7.64
C THR A 82 7.90 -7.79 7.69
N HIS A 83 8.06 -7.21 8.86
CA HIS A 83 9.05 -6.15 9.05
C HIS A 83 10.45 -6.73 9.29
N ARG A 84 11.46 -6.17 8.63
CA ARG A 84 12.82 -6.68 8.69
C ARG A 84 13.49 -6.50 10.05
N ASP A 85 13.17 -5.46 10.78
CA ASP A 85 13.85 -5.04 12.00
C ASP A 85 13.26 -5.57 13.31
N ASN A 86 12.70 -6.72 13.39
CA ASN A 86 12.01 -7.26 14.57
C ASN A 86 10.74 -6.49 14.99
N ALA A 87 10.32 -5.46 14.27
CA ALA A 87 9.06 -4.80 14.57
C ALA A 87 7.91 -5.77 14.34
N ARG A 88 7.19 -6.10 15.38
CA ARG A 88 6.05 -7.01 15.32
C ARG A 88 4.79 -6.24 14.95
N ASN A 89 3.94 -6.84 14.14
CA ASN A 89 2.62 -6.27 13.85
C ASN A 89 1.86 -6.01 15.15
N PRO A 90 1.51 -4.75 15.48
CA PRO A 90 0.92 -4.41 16.77
C PRO A 90 -0.45 -5.03 17.01
N TYR A 91 -1.16 -5.36 15.94
CA TYR A 91 -2.47 -6.04 16.01
C TYR A 91 -2.32 -7.55 16.23
N ALA A 92 -1.27 -8.15 15.66
CA ALA A 92 -0.98 -9.58 15.84
C ALA A 92 -0.43 -9.91 17.24
N TYR A 93 0.38 -9.02 17.79
CA TYR A 93 1.09 -9.23 19.06
C TYR A 93 0.56 -8.38 20.20
N GLN A 94 -0.59 -7.76 20.02
CA GLN A 94 -1.32 -7.00 21.06
C GLN A 94 -0.45 -5.96 21.79
N THR A 95 0.33 -5.20 21.05
CA THR A 95 1.21 -4.16 21.61
C THR A 95 0.56 -2.77 21.70
N ILE A 96 -0.73 -2.66 21.34
CA ILE A 96 -1.49 -1.41 21.44
C ILE A 96 -1.79 -1.12 22.91
N THR A 97 -1.46 0.08 23.36
CA THR A 97 -1.61 0.52 24.75
C THR A 97 -2.65 1.64 24.89
N ALA A 98 -3.21 1.81 26.08
CA ALA A 98 -4.20 2.85 26.39
C ALA A 98 -3.69 4.29 26.16
N THR A 99 -2.38 4.47 26.27
CA THR A 99 -1.71 5.76 26.03
C THR A 99 -1.23 5.94 24.59
N ALA A 100 -1.36 4.89 23.77
CA ALA A 100 -1.11 5.03 22.35
C ALA A 100 -2.16 5.99 21.79
N ASP A 101 -1.78 7.25 21.65
CA ASP A 101 -2.55 8.18 20.83
C ASP A 101 -2.55 7.61 19.41
N GLY A 102 -3.63 6.94 19.06
CA GLY A 102 -3.72 6.19 17.79
C GLY A 102 -3.54 7.04 16.54
N GLY A 103 -3.26 8.35 16.69
CA GLY A 103 -3.08 9.31 15.61
C GLY A 103 -4.27 9.35 14.62
N GLY A 104 -4.31 10.31 13.74
CA GLY A 104 -5.32 10.37 12.67
C GLY A 104 -6.72 10.83 13.06
N TRP A 105 -6.98 11.13 14.32
CA TRP A 105 -8.17 11.88 14.75
C TRP A 105 -7.92 13.36 14.48
N ASP A 106 -7.88 13.71 13.20
CA ASP A 106 -7.49 15.03 12.73
C ASP A 106 -8.56 15.57 11.76
N PHE A 107 -9.02 16.78 12.04
CA PHE A 107 -10.02 17.51 11.26
C PHE A 107 -9.44 18.78 10.62
N GLY A 108 -8.13 18.96 10.60
CA GLY A 108 -7.45 20.12 10.04
C GLY A 108 -7.76 20.32 8.57
N TYR A 109 -7.75 19.24 7.77
CA TYR A 109 -8.18 19.33 6.37
C TYR A 109 -9.65 19.66 6.22
N ILE A 110 -10.52 19.10 7.07
CA ILE A 110 -11.97 19.41 7.05
C ILE A 110 -12.20 20.90 7.33
N ARG A 111 -11.48 21.47 8.33
CA ARG A 111 -11.55 22.90 8.61
C ARG A 111 -11.12 23.73 7.41
N ARG A 112 -9.97 23.41 6.79
CA ARG A 112 -9.49 24.11 5.58
C ARG A 112 -10.52 24.06 4.46
N ILE A 113 -11.10 22.91 4.19
CA ILE A 113 -12.10 22.72 3.15
C ILE A 113 -13.36 23.53 3.47
N ASN A 114 -13.85 23.50 4.71
CA ASN A 114 -15.03 24.26 5.12
C ASN A 114 -14.82 25.77 5.01
N ILE A 115 -13.60 26.28 5.32
CA ILE A 115 -13.25 27.69 5.08
C ILE A 115 -13.38 28.00 3.59
N MET A 116 -12.79 27.21 2.70
CA MET A 116 -12.93 27.43 1.26
C MET A 116 -14.39 27.41 0.80
N LEU A 117 -15.17 26.42 1.29
CA LEU A 117 -16.59 26.29 0.93
C LEU A 117 -17.45 27.48 1.41
N SER A 118 -17.12 28.12 2.53
CA SER A 118 -17.85 29.28 3.05
C SER A 118 -17.67 30.54 2.20
N HIS A 119 -16.54 30.63 1.46
CA HIS A 119 -16.23 31.80 0.61
C HIS A 119 -16.63 31.64 -0.87
N LEU A 120 -17.25 30.53 -1.26
CA LEU A 120 -17.61 30.28 -2.67
C LEU A 120 -18.52 31.40 -3.28
N ASN A 121 -19.35 32.06 -2.46
CA ASN A 121 -20.35 33.03 -2.89
C ASN A 121 -19.94 34.47 -2.63
N ASP A 122 -18.69 34.78 -2.34
CA ASP A 122 -18.20 36.13 -2.03
C ASP A 122 -18.02 37.02 -3.28
N GLY A 123 -18.45 36.54 -4.44
CA GLY A 123 -18.48 37.30 -5.69
C GLY A 123 -17.21 37.21 -6.54
N ALA A 124 -16.21 36.45 -6.13
CA ALA A 124 -14.98 36.27 -6.89
C ALA A 124 -15.09 35.27 -8.05
N LEU A 125 -16.09 34.41 -8.05
CA LEU A 125 -16.23 33.26 -8.94
C LEU A 125 -17.51 33.31 -9.75
N THR A 126 -17.47 32.79 -10.98
CA THR A 126 -18.67 32.48 -11.77
C THR A 126 -19.40 31.25 -11.23
N GLU A 127 -20.66 31.06 -11.57
CA GLU A 127 -21.46 29.87 -11.20
C GLU A 127 -20.74 28.52 -11.53
N ALA A 128 -20.13 28.44 -12.71
CA ALA A 128 -19.40 27.26 -13.13
C ALA A 128 -18.13 27.02 -12.28
N GLN A 129 -17.43 28.07 -11.89
CA GLN A 129 -16.27 28.01 -11.01
C GLN A 129 -16.69 27.68 -9.57
N ILE A 130 -17.83 28.16 -9.10
CA ILE A 130 -18.42 27.77 -7.80
C ILE A 130 -18.73 26.29 -7.79
N ALA A 131 -19.36 25.75 -8.83
CA ALA A 131 -19.65 24.31 -8.94
C ALA A 131 -18.37 23.49 -8.97
N HIS A 132 -17.34 23.94 -9.68
CA HIS A 132 -16.03 23.31 -9.72
C HIS A 132 -15.36 23.28 -8.33
N TRP A 133 -15.17 24.42 -7.68
CA TRP A 133 -14.50 24.47 -6.37
C TRP A 133 -15.29 23.76 -5.26
N ARG A 134 -16.62 23.79 -5.33
CA ARG A 134 -17.47 22.96 -4.48
C ARG A 134 -17.18 21.47 -4.69
N SER A 135 -17.02 21.04 -5.93
CA SER A 135 -16.69 19.66 -6.27
C SER A 135 -15.31 19.26 -5.76
N VAL A 136 -14.30 20.11 -5.93
CA VAL A 136 -12.95 19.88 -5.38
C VAL A 136 -12.99 19.80 -3.85
N GLY A 137 -13.69 20.72 -3.19
CA GLY A 137 -13.86 20.69 -1.73
C GLY A 137 -14.60 19.45 -1.25
N TYR A 138 -15.66 19.05 -1.93
CA TYR A 138 -16.43 17.85 -1.62
C TYR A 138 -15.59 16.57 -1.82
N PHE A 139 -14.77 16.51 -2.88
CA PHE A 139 -13.87 15.41 -3.10
C PHE A 139 -12.88 15.24 -1.93
N PHE A 140 -12.13 16.29 -1.58
CA PHE A 140 -11.13 16.19 -0.51
C PHE A 140 -11.77 15.93 0.86
N SER A 141 -12.93 16.56 1.12
CA SER A 141 -13.67 16.28 2.35
C SER A 141 -14.12 14.82 2.42
N ALA A 142 -14.73 14.31 1.35
CA ALA A 142 -15.16 12.91 1.28
C ALA A 142 -13.96 11.96 1.41
N TYR A 143 -12.85 12.23 0.72
CA TYR A 143 -11.64 11.41 0.78
C TYR A 143 -11.07 11.33 2.21
N TRP A 144 -11.03 12.45 2.93
CA TRP A 144 -10.57 12.44 4.32
C TRP A 144 -11.53 11.71 5.25
N TYR A 145 -12.84 11.90 5.06
CA TYR A 145 -13.84 11.15 5.83
C TYR A 145 -13.84 9.64 5.55
N MET A 146 -13.49 9.21 4.33
CA MET A 146 -13.29 7.79 4.04
C MET A 146 -12.23 7.17 4.95
N GLU A 147 -11.14 7.89 5.21
CA GLU A 147 -10.08 7.44 6.11
C GLU A 147 -10.51 7.48 7.59
N LEU A 148 -11.24 8.53 7.99
CA LEU A 148 -11.74 8.66 9.36
C LEU A 148 -12.71 7.54 9.73
N ILE A 149 -13.71 7.24 8.89
CA ILE A 149 -14.69 6.18 9.20
C ILE A 149 -14.10 4.78 9.06
N ASP A 150 -13.16 4.58 8.14
CA ASP A 150 -12.45 3.31 8.07
C ASP A 150 -11.69 3.02 9.36
N ARG A 151 -11.10 4.05 9.91
CA ARG A 151 -10.28 3.95 11.11
C ARG A 151 -11.09 3.88 12.39
N PHE A 152 -12.07 4.78 12.56
CA PHE A 152 -12.75 4.99 13.83
C PHE A 152 -14.22 4.56 13.85
N GLY A 153 -14.81 4.21 12.70
CA GLY A 153 -16.24 3.97 12.59
C GLY A 153 -17.03 5.27 12.65
N ASP A 154 -17.76 5.49 13.73
CA ASP A 154 -18.47 6.75 13.97
C ASP A 154 -17.49 7.90 14.19
N VAL A 155 -17.74 9.06 13.58
CA VAL A 155 -16.91 10.25 13.69
C VAL A 155 -17.77 11.51 13.66
N PRO A 156 -17.35 12.64 14.24
CA PRO A 156 -18.05 13.91 14.06
C PRO A 156 -18.14 14.28 12.57
N TRP A 157 -19.35 14.60 12.11
CA TRP A 157 -19.57 15.12 10.77
C TRP A 157 -19.67 16.66 10.80
N ILE A 158 -18.67 17.34 10.24
CA ILE A 158 -18.49 18.80 10.34
C ILE A 158 -18.62 19.43 8.97
N ASN A 159 -19.63 20.29 8.79
CA ASN A 159 -19.97 20.93 7.50
C ASN A 159 -19.71 22.44 7.45
N ASN A 160 -19.32 23.03 8.54
CA ASN A 160 -19.11 24.46 8.72
C ASN A 160 -17.77 24.74 9.38
N VAL A 161 -17.38 26.00 9.35
CA VAL A 161 -16.22 26.47 10.11
C VAL A 161 -16.61 26.53 11.59
N LEU A 162 -15.90 25.76 12.42
CA LEU A 162 -16.13 25.75 13.86
C LEU A 162 -15.15 26.65 14.58
N ASP A 163 -15.60 27.23 15.67
CA ASP A 163 -14.83 27.95 16.67
C ASP A 163 -15.00 27.30 18.07
N ASP A 164 -14.34 27.85 19.07
CA ASP A 164 -14.37 27.32 20.43
C ASP A 164 -15.76 27.39 21.10
N SER A 165 -16.66 28.20 20.57
CA SER A 165 -18.05 28.37 21.04
C SER A 165 -19.05 27.49 20.31
N SER A 166 -18.64 26.86 19.22
CA SER A 166 -19.50 26.04 18.37
C SER A 166 -19.95 24.77 19.11
N PRO A 167 -21.26 24.53 19.30
CA PRO A 167 -21.76 23.35 20.01
C PRO A 167 -21.31 22.03 19.35
N GLU A 168 -21.14 22.01 18.05
CA GLU A 168 -20.70 20.84 17.26
C GLU A 168 -19.29 20.39 17.64
N SER A 169 -18.44 21.29 18.16
CA SER A 169 -17.11 20.96 18.66
C SER A 169 -17.15 19.97 19.84
N TYR A 170 -18.27 19.93 20.54
CA TYR A 170 -18.49 19.12 21.73
C TYR A 170 -19.61 18.07 21.55
N GLY A 171 -20.08 17.88 20.31
CA GLY A 171 -21.13 16.93 19.98
C GLY A 171 -20.68 15.45 20.01
N PRO A 172 -21.63 14.51 19.97
CA PRO A 172 -21.32 13.09 19.81
C PRO A 172 -20.78 12.77 18.43
N ARG A 173 -20.26 11.57 18.26
CA ARG A 173 -19.92 11.03 16.94
C ARG A 173 -21.17 10.79 16.11
N THR A 174 -21.12 11.12 14.83
CA THR A 174 -22.16 10.77 13.84
C THR A 174 -22.00 9.29 13.46
N PRO A 175 -23.09 8.52 13.42
CA PRO A 175 -23.05 7.12 13.01
C PRO A 175 -22.37 6.92 11.63
N ARG A 176 -21.55 5.87 11.51
CA ARG A 176 -20.79 5.51 10.31
C ARG A 176 -21.65 5.55 9.04
N ALA A 177 -22.85 4.95 9.07
CA ALA A 177 -23.76 4.91 7.93
C ALA A 177 -24.13 6.29 7.41
N GLN A 178 -24.46 7.23 8.31
CA GLN A 178 -24.81 8.59 7.93
C GLN A 178 -23.62 9.34 7.33
N VAL A 179 -22.43 9.11 7.87
CA VAL A 179 -21.19 9.66 7.30
C VAL A 179 -20.91 9.05 5.92
N ALA A 180 -21.09 7.74 5.77
CA ALA A 180 -20.91 7.04 4.50
C ALA A 180 -21.86 7.56 3.41
N ASP A 181 -23.14 7.72 3.71
CA ASP A 181 -24.12 8.32 2.77
C ASP A 181 -23.76 9.76 2.39
N SER A 182 -23.25 10.53 3.34
CA SER A 182 -22.78 11.88 3.11
C SER A 182 -21.54 11.91 2.20
N ILE A 183 -20.61 10.96 2.37
CA ILE A 183 -19.45 10.77 1.50
C ILE A 183 -19.90 10.48 0.07
N VAL A 184 -20.81 9.50 -0.10
CA VAL A 184 -21.34 9.14 -1.43
C VAL A 184 -22.00 10.34 -2.09
N THR A 185 -22.86 11.06 -1.37
CA THR A 185 -23.54 12.27 -1.88
C THR A 185 -22.55 13.32 -2.36
N ARG A 186 -21.49 13.57 -1.60
CA ARG A 186 -20.45 14.54 -1.99
C ARG A 186 -19.67 14.10 -3.23
N LEU A 187 -19.30 12.80 -3.30
CA LEU A 187 -18.56 12.29 -4.46
C LEU A 187 -19.44 12.23 -5.72
N GLU A 188 -20.71 11.85 -5.61
CA GLU A 188 -21.66 11.89 -6.74
C GLU A 188 -21.84 13.32 -7.25
N TYR A 189 -22.02 14.29 -6.35
CA TYR A 189 -22.07 15.70 -6.74
C TYR A 189 -20.77 16.14 -7.45
N ALA A 190 -19.62 15.80 -6.86
CA ALA A 190 -18.33 16.18 -7.41
C ALA A 190 -18.08 15.57 -8.79
N ALA A 191 -18.41 14.30 -9.00
CA ALA A 191 -18.27 13.64 -10.29
C ALA A 191 -19.10 14.27 -11.40
N ALA A 192 -20.29 14.78 -11.04
CA ALA A 192 -21.23 15.39 -11.99
C ALA A 192 -20.93 16.86 -12.29
N ASN A 193 -20.30 17.61 -11.38
CA ASN A 193 -20.23 19.07 -11.45
C ASN A 193 -18.80 19.63 -11.53
N ILE A 194 -17.77 18.79 -11.41
CA ILE A 194 -16.40 19.26 -11.54
C ILE A 194 -16.11 19.70 -12.97
N GLY A 195 -15.72 20.96 -13.14
CA GLY A 195 -15.40 21.55 -14.44
C GLY A 195 -13.94 21.34 -14.83
N ASN A 196 -13.64 21.63 -16.10
CA ASN A 196 -12.25 21.66 -16.59
C ASN A 196 -11.84 23.16 -16.73
N PHE A 197 -11.04 23.63 -15.79
CA PHE A 197 -10.53 25.00 -15.74
C PHE A 197 -9.03 25.11 -15.95
N ASN A 198 -8.41 24.08 -16.48
CA ASN A 198 -6.97 24.02 -16.72
C ASN A 198 -6.12 24.19 -15.45
N ASP A 199 -6.52 23.53 -14.37
CA ASP A 199 -5.82 23.57 -13.08
C ASP A 199 -4.49 22.80 -13.10
N GLY A 200 -4.24 22.04 -14.13
CA GLY A 200 -3.07 21.19 -14.35
C GLY A 200 -3.47 19.81 -14.86
N ASP A 201 -2.51 19.13 -15.43
CA ASP A 201 -2.75 17.84 -16.10
C ASP A 201 -3.05 16.69 -15.10
N ASN A 202 -2.52 16.79 -13.89
CA ASN A 202 -2.64 15.75 -12.87
C ASN A 202 -3.30 16.33 -11.61
N THR A 203 -4.55 16.79 -11.78
CA THR A 203 -5.38 17.37 -10.73
C THR A 203 -6.68 16.59 -10.57
N ILE A 204 -7.44 16.90 -9.52
CA ILE A 204 -8.73 16.25 -9.30
C ILE A 204 -9.67 16.59 -10.46
N ASN A 205 -10.22 15.53 -11.07
CA ASN A 205 -11.17 15.59 -12.18
C ASN A 205 -12.25 14.53 -12.02
N ALA A 206 -13.23 14.50 -12.89
CA ALA A 206 -14.37 13.58 -12.77
C ALA A 206 -13.96 12.10 -12.67
N ASN A 207 -12.94 11.66 -13.41
CA ASN A 207 -12.49 10.28 -13.35
C ASN A 207 -11.74 9.96 -12.05
N VAL A 208 -10.99 10.90 -11.51
CA VAL A 208 -10.36 10.76 -10.17
C VAL A 208 -11.43 10.64 -9.10
N VAL A 209 -12.47 11.47 -9.16
CA VAL A 209 -13.61 11.39 -8.23
C VAL A 209 -14.32 10.04 -8.34
N LYS A 210 -14.59 9.57 -9.56
CA LYS A 210 -15.21 8.26 -9.79
C LYS A 210 -14.36 7.11 -9.29
N ALA A 211 -13.03 7.18 -9.42
CA ALA A 211 -12.13 6.16 -8.91
C ALA A 211 -12.15 6.08 -7.37
N ALA A 212 -12.15 7.23 -6.70
CA ALA A 212 -12.32 7.27 -5.25
C ALA A 212 -13.70 6.74 -4.82
N LEU A 213 -14.76 7.09 -5.56
CA LEU A 213 -16.11 6.59 -5.32
C LEU A 213 -16.20 5.07 -5.50
N SER A 214 -15.64 4.51 -6.57
CA SER A 214 -15.57 3.05 -6.79
C SER A 214 -14.90 2.34 -5.62
N ARG A 215 -13.72 2.82 -5.18
CA ARG A 215 -12.99 2.30 -4.02
C ARG A 215 -13.84 2.32 -2.75
N PHE A 216 -14.46 3.44 -2.48
CA PHE A 216 -15.27 3.63 -1.28
C PHE A 216 -16.51 2.73 -1.27
N LEU A 217 -17.25 2.68 -2.37
CA LEU A 217 -18.49 1.90 -2.49
C LEU A 217 -18.26 0.40 -2.29
N LEU A 218 -17.17 -0.15 -2.86
CA LEU A 218 -16.80 -1.54 -2.58
C LEU A 218 -16.46 -1.74 -1.10
N ARG A 219 -15.61 -0.85 -0.56
CA ARG A 219 -15.16 -0.93 0.83
C ARG A 219 -16.33 -0.91 1.81
N GLU A 220 -17.20 0.08 1.68
CA GLU A 220 -18.32 0.26 2.60
C GLU A 220 -19.40 -0.81 2.43
N GLY A 221 -19.75 -1.17 1.18
CA GLY A 221 -20.72 -2.24 0.93
C GLY A 221 -20.27 -3.59 1.50
N THR A 222 -19.00 -3.96 1.30
CA THR A 222 -18.49 -5.22 1.87
C THR A 222 -18.27 -5.13 3.39
N TRP A 223 -17.89 -3.97 3.92
CA TRP A 223 -17.85 -3.76 5.36
C TRP A 223 -19.22 -3.99 5.98
N ALA A 224 -20.27 -3.32 5.50
CA ALA A 224 -21.62 -3.47 6.00
C ALA A 224 -22.09 -4.93 5.97
N LYS A 225 -21.85 -5.63 4.84
CA LYS A 225 -22.21 -7.03 4.67
C LYS A 225 -21.52 -7.95 5.68
N TYR A 226 -20.19 -7.92 5.75
CA TYR A 226 -19.41 -8.89 6.52
C TYR A 226 -19.35 -8.59 8.02
N HIS A 227 -19.60 -7.34 8.43
CA HIS A 227 -19.76 -6.97 9.83
C HIS A 227 -21.20 -7.05 10.32
N GLY A 228 -22.13 -7.47 9.45
CA GLY A 228 -23.53 -7.67 9.80
C GLY A 228 -24.25 -6.39 10.21
N LEU A 229 -23.90 -5.27 9.55
CA LEU A 229 -24.59 -4.02 9.78
C LEU A 229 -25.96 -4.06 9.08
N ASN A 230 -26.95 -3.42 9.71
CA ASN A 230 -28.32 -3.39 9.17
C ASN A 230 -28.49 -2.26 8.13
N GLU A 231 -27.63 -2.29 7.09
CA GLU A 231 -27.54 -1.29 6.04
C GLU A 231 -27.77 -1.93 4.67
N PRO A 232 -28.35 -1.20 3.70
CA PRO A 232 -28.59 -1.71 2.36
C PRO A 232 -27.29 -1.77 1.55
N TYR A 233 -26.38 -2.68 1.92
CA TYR A 233 -25.05 -2.83 1.31
C TYR A 233 -25.11 -3.08 -0.19
N GLU A 234 -26.19 -3.68 -0.69
CA GLU A 234 -26.41 -3.90 -2.12
C GLU A 234 -26.48 -2.60 -2.90
N ASN A 235 -26.97 -1.51 -2.30
CA ASN A 235 -27.02 -0.21 -2.94
C ASN A 235 -25.60 0.35 -3.20
N TYR A 236 -24.71 0.22 -2.23
CA TYR A 236 -23.31 0.60 -2.41
C TYR A 236 -22.63 -0.23 -3.51
N LEU A 237 -22.84 -1.53 -3.49
CA LEU A 237 -22.27 -2.44 -4.48
C LEU A 237 -22.84 -2.22 -5.89
N GLN A 238 -24.14 -1.92 -6.02
CA GLN A 238 -24.74 -1.58 -7.30
C GLN A 238 -24.17 -0.27 -7.87
N LYS A 239 -24.02 0.75 -7.04
CA LYS A 239 -23.36 2.00 -7.44
C LYS A 239 -21.88 1.76 -7.80
N CYS A 240 -21.18 0.86 -7.09
CA CYS A 240 -19.82 0.46 -7.42
C CYS A 240 -19.73 -0.13 -8.83
N LEU A 241 -20.64 -1.04 -9.21
CA LEU A 241 -20.71 -1.57 -10.57
C LEU A 241 -20.89 -0.47 -11.61
N THR A 242 -21.81 0.46 -11.36
CA THR A 242 -22.12 1.54 -12.30
C THR A 242 -20.89 2.44 -12.54
N VAL A 243 -20.31 2.97 -11.47
CA VAL A 243 -19.18 3.91 -11.58
C VAL A 243 -17.90 3.22 -12.09
N SER A 244 -17.70 1.96 -11.72
CA SER A 244 -16.57 1.18 -12.22
C SER A 244 -16.71 0.87 -13.71
N GLN A 245 -17.92 0.59 -14.21
CA GLN A 245 -18.14 0.40 -15.65
C GLN A 245 -17.82 1.67 -16.44
N GLU A 246 -18.25 2.85 -15.96
CA GLU A 246 -17.91 4.12 -16.60
C GLU A 246 -16.40 4.35 -16.70
N LEU A 247 -15.66 3.98 -15.66
CA LEU A 247 -14.20 4.07 -15.66
C LEU A 247 -13.55 3.03 -16.59
N MET A 248 -14.08 1.82 -16.64
CA MET A 248 -13.60 0.77 -17.56
C MET A 248 -13.81 1.17 -19.02
N ASP A 249 -14.89 1.90 -19.33
CA ASP A 249 -15.15 2.44 -20.66
C ASP A 249 -14.20 3.61 -20.98
N ALA A 250 -13.89 4.46 -19.99
CA ALA A 250 -12.96 5.58 -20.15
C ALA A 250 -11.48 5.13 -20.24
N TYR A 251 -11.12 4.02 -19.58
CA TYR A 251 -9.78 3.44 -19.54
C TYR A 251 -9.79 1.97 -19.99
N PRO A 252 -10.03 1.68 -21.26
CA PRO A 252 -10.25 0.31 -21.73
C PRO A 252 -8.99 -0.56 -21.75
N THR A 253 -7.81 0.06 -21.68
CA THR A 253 -6.52 -0.61 -21.83
C THR A 253 -5.65 -0.49 -20.58
N LEU A 254 -4.93 -1.57 -20.28
CA LEU A 254 -3.89 -1.61 -19.25
C LEU A 254 -2.55 -1.15 -19.86
N TYR A 255 -1.71 -0.59 -19.02
CA TYR A 255 -0.31 -0.39 -19.37
C TYR A 255 0.39 -1.76 -19.46
N LYS A 256 0.94 -2.07 -20.62
CA LYS A 256 1.64 -3.33 -20.88
C LYS A 256 3.16 -3.21 -20.79
N GLY A 257 3.68 -1.99 -20.69
CA GLY A 257 5.11 -1.71 -20.84
C GLY A 257 5.51 -1.62 -22.29
N GLU A 258 6.80 -1.52 -22.53
CA GLU A 258 7.37 -1.48 -23.87
C GLU A 258 8.02 -2.82 -24.18
N ASP A 259 7.63 -3.46 -25.29
CA ASP A 259 8.35 -4.62 -25.81
C ASP A 259 9.75 -4.21 -26.22
N LYS A 260 10.75 -4.73 -25.54
CA LYS A 260 12.14 -4.56 -25.91
C LYS A 260 12.63 -5.81 -26.61
N LYS A 261 13.61 -5.65 -27.48
CA LYS A 261 14.16 -6.73 -28.28
C LYS A 261 14.51 -7.94 -27.40
N ASN A 262 13.80 -9.03 -27.59
CA ASN A 262 13.90 -10.29 -26.84
C ASN A 262 13.43 -10.23 -25.36
N GLN A 263 12.64 -9.24 -25.00
CA GLN A 263 12.09 -9.13 -23.63
C GLN A 263 10.58 -8.88 -23.71
N PRO A 264 9.75 -9.68 -23.05
CA PRO A 264 8.33 -9.40 -22.98
C PRO A 264 8.08 -8.13 -22.17
N ALA A 265 6.99 -7.45 -22.51
CA ALA A 265 6.55 -6.28 -21.78
C ALA A 265 6.26 -6.60 -20.30
N THR A 266 6.74 -5.75 -19.39
CA THR A 266 6.63 -5.91 -17.95
C THR A 266 5.83 -4.78 -17.28
N GLY A 267 4.79 -4.30 -17.98
CA GLY A 267 4.03 -3.12 -17.57
C GLY A 267 3.54 -3.10 -16.13
N TYR A 268 3.27 -4.27 -15.53
CA TYR A 268 2.92 -4.36 -14.11
C TYR A 268 4.01 -3.73 -13.21
N GLY A 269 5.25 -4.18 -13.36
CA GLY A 269 6.36 -3.70 -12.53
C GLY A 269 6.84 -2.30 -12.93
N GLU A 270 6.77 -1.97 -14.22
CA GLU A 270 7.24 -0.68 -14.73
C GLU A 270 6.43 0.51 -14.21
N LEU A 271 5.13 0.34 -13.92
CA LEU A 271 4.31 1.40 -13.32
C LEU A 271 4.88 1.94 -12.00
N TRP A 272 5.72 1.16 -11.30
CA TRP A 272 6.28 1.51 -10.01
C TRP A 272 7.71 2.05 -10.07
N THR A 273 8.33 1.98 -11.25
CA THR A 273 9.73 2.37 -11.48
C THR A 273 9.89 3.38 -12.60
N THR A 274 8.82 3.82 -13.23
CA THR A 274 8.89 4.81 -14.31
C THR A 274 8.92 6.24 -13.75
N GLU A 275 9.74 7.10 -14.34
CA GLU A 275 9.88 8.49 -13.88
C GLU A 275 8.62 9.32 -14.11
N SER A 276 7.85 9.04 -15.18
CA SER A 276 6.61 9.74 -15.44
C SER A 276 5.48 8.81 -15.80
N LEU A 277 4.40 8.91 -15.04
CA LEU A 277 3.13 8.21 -15.29
C LEU A 277 2.18 9.00 -16.18
N LYS A 278 2.53 10.22 -16.56
CA LYS A 278 1.70 11.07 -17.41
C LYS A 278 1.37 10.36 -18.74
N GLY A 279 0.07 10.21 -19.01
CA GLY A 279 -0.41 9.60 -20.25
C GLY A 279 -0.24 8.08 -20.35
N LYS A 280 0.24 7.39 -19.32
CA LYS A 280 0.31 5.93 -19.34
C LYS A 280 -1.09 5.33 -19.30
N PRO A 281 -1.40 4.35 -20.17
CA PRO A 281 -2.71 3.71 -20.21
C PRO A 281 -3.11 3.14 -18.85
N GLY A 282 -4.36 3.36 -18.46
CA GLY A 282 -4.90 2.84 -17.20
C GLY A 282 -4.53 3.62 -15.94
N VAL A 283 -3.60 4.57 -16.01
CA VAL A 283 -3.28 5.46 -14.88
C VAL A 283 -4.32 6.60 -14.83
N ILE A 284 -5.08 6.65 -13.75
CA ILE A 284 -6.15 7.64 -13.55
C ILE A 284 -5.62 8.86 -12.79
N PHE A 285 -4.81 8.62 -11.75
CA PHE A 285 -4.20 9.66 -10.94
C PHE A 285 -2.92 9.14 -10.28
N PHE A 286 -1.90 9.98 -10.18
CA PHE A 286 -0.61 9.60 -9.64
C PHE A 286 0.01 10.72 -8.81
N LYS A 287 0.94 10.36 -7.93
CA LYS A 287 1.79 11.32 -7.24
C LYS A 287 3.05 11.53 -8.07
N GLU A 288 3.24 12.77 -8.51
CA GLU A 288 4.41 13.20 -9.23
C GLU A 288 5.57 13.49 -8.28
N PHE A 289 6.76 13.04 -8.66
CA PHE A 289 7.99 13.33 -7.93
C PHE A 289 8.99 14.01 -8.87
N VAL A 290 9.61 15.07 -8.36
CA VAL A 290 10.50 15.93 -9.14
C VAL A 290 11.81 16.12 -8.38
N ASN A 291 12.93 15.92 -9.07
CA ASN A 291 14.24 16.07 -8.48
C ASN A 291 14.42 17.45 -7.81
N ASN A 292 14.95 17.45 -6.60
CA ASN A 292 15.16 18.64 -5.75
C ASN A 292 13.89 19.42 -5.35
N VAL A 293 12.69 18.95 -5.69
CA VAL A 293 11.43 19.57 -5.29
C VAL A 293 10.66 18.63 -4.34
N LEU A 294 10.33 17.44 -4.80
CA LEU A 294 9.69 16.40 -4.01
C LEU A 294 10.21 15.05 -4.46
N MET A 295 10.86 14.34 -3.57
CA MET A 295 11.42 13.02 -3.83
C MET A 295 10.91 12.01 -2.81
N ASN A 296 11.02 10.72 -3.13
CA ASN A 296 10.61 9.65 -2.24
C ASN A 296 11.77 8.70 -1.88
N ARG A 297 11.53 7.80 -0.94
CA ARG A 297 12.54 6.85 -0.44
C ARG A 297 12.19 5.39 -0.70
N TYR A 298 11.27 5.09 -1.58
CA TYR A 298 10.85 3.70 -1.82
C TYR A 298 11.99 2.78 -2.20
N ASN A 299 12.85 3.24 -3.08
CA ASN A 299 14.02 2.48 -3.50
C ASN A 299 14.98 2.17 -2.36
N ASP A 300 15.17 3.11 -1.44
CA ASP A 300 16.04 2.91 -0.29
C ASP A 300 15.50 1.80 0.63
N PHE A 301 14.19 1.75 0.84
CA PHE A 301 13.54 0.71 1.64
C PHE A 301 13.70 -0.69 1.04
N GLU A 302 13.71 -0.80 -0.26
CA GLU A 302 13.82 -2.07 -0.95
C GLU A 302 15.25 -2.52 -1.17
N HIS A 303 16.23 -1.64 -0.93
CA HIS A 303 17.65 -1.93 -1.13
C HIS A 303 18.39 -2.36 0.12
N ILE A 304 18.59 -1.43 1.01
CA ILE A 304 19.48 -1.56 2.17
C ILE A 304 18.91 -0.94 3.42
N ALA A 305 17.79 -0.23 3.32
CA ALA A 305 17.27 0.47 4.47
C ALA A 305 16.83 -0.49 5.57
N ALA A 306 17.03 -0.05 6.78
CA ALA A 306 16.80 -0.79 7.99
C ALA A 306 15.37 -1.31 8.15
N ASN A 307 14.42 -0.80 7.41
CA ASN A 307 13.00 -1.04 7.63
C ASN A 307 12.29 -1.68 6.44
N ALA A 308 13.03 -2.26 5.51
CA ALA A 308 12.41 -2.92 4.38
C ALA A 308 11.56 -4.12 4.80
N ALA A 309 10.50 -4.34 4.04
CA ALA A 309 9.60 -5.46 4.23
C ALA A 309 10.17 -6.73 3.59
N ASP A 310 10.05 -7.84 4.29
CA ASP A 310 10.31 -9.18 3.75
C ASP A 310 8.98 -9.91 3.53
N VAL A 311 8.97 -10.85 2.61
CA VAL A 311 7.74 -11.56 2.24
C VAL A 311 7.70 -12.93 2.89
N PRO A 312 6.66 -13.29 3.65
CA PRO A 312 6.53 -14.62 4.23
C PRO A 312 6.11 -15.67 3.18
N GLN A 313 6.42 -16.94 3.44
CA GLN A 313 6.15 -18.05 2.53
C GLN A 313 4.68 -18.10 2.08
N TYR A 314 3.72 -17.91 2.98
CA TYR A 314 2.30 -17.97 2.61
C TYR A 314 1.86 -16.89 1.62
N THR A 315 2.54 -15.75 1.59
CA THR A 315 2.31 -14.72 0.58
C THR A 315 2.89 -15.13 -0.77
N VAL A 316 4.06 -15.75 -0.78
CA VAL A 316 4.64 -16.35 -1.99
C VAL A 316 3.71 -17.44 -2.55
N ASP A 317 3.09 -18.21 -1.67
CA ASP A 317 2.17 -19.30 -2.05
C ASP A 317 0.86 -18.81 -2.67
N LEU A 318 0.45 -17.56 -2.42
CA LEU A 318 -0.74 -16.97 -3.05
C LEU A 318 -0.60 -16.79 -4.56
N PHE A 319 0.61 -16.53 -5.05
CA PHE A 319 0.82 -16.36 -6.49
C PHE A 319 0.53 -17.66 -7.23
N LEU A 320 -0.12 -17.54 -8.37
CA LEU A 320 -0.50 -18.70 -9.18
C LEU A 320 0.70 -19.32 -9.92
N MET A 321 0.50 -20.48 -10.49
CA MET A 321 1.32 -20.97 -11.60
C MET A 321 0.96 -20.21 -12.89
N LYS A 322 1.83 -20.22 -13.90
CA LYS A 322 1.54 -19.65 -15.23
C LYS A 322 0.31 -20.25 -15.88
N ASN A 323 0.01 -21.51 -15.60
CA ASN A 323 -1.21 -22.17 -16.08
C ASN A 323 -2.50 -21.72 -15.36
N GLY A 324 -2.41 -20.72 -14.47
CA GLY A 324 -3.56 -20.15 -13.78
C GLY A 324 -4.03 -20.94 -12.56
N LEU A 325 -3.37 -22.02 -12.20
CA LEU A 325 -3.74 -22.86 -11.07
C LEU A 325 -3.03 -22.42 -9.76
N PRO A 326 -3.69 -22.54 -8.60
CA PRO A 326 -3.03 -22.44 -7.31
C PRO A 326 -1.96 -23.52 -7.15
N ILE A 327 -0.89 -23.25 -6.42
CA ILE A 327 0.19 -24.23 -6.20
C ILE A 327 -0.30 -25.51 -5.51
N ALA A 328 -1.30 -25.42 -4.68
CA ALA A 328 -1.89 -26.56 -3.96
C ALA A 328 -2.85 -27.40 -4.83
N ASN A 329 -3.19 -26.94 -6.04
CA ASN A 329 -3.97 -27.74 -6.97
C ASN A 329 -3.18 -28.97 -7.43
N SER A 330 -3.79 -30.13 -7.40
CA SER A 330 -3.13 -31.40 -7.71
C SER A 330 -2.55 -31.51 -9.14
N THR A 331 -3.03 -30.64 -10.05
CA THR A 331 -2.60 -30.60 -11.45
C THR A 331 -1.76 -29.37 -11.79
N SER A 332 -1.40 -28.58 -10.78
CA SER A 332 -0.68 -27.30 -10.95
C SER A 332 0.72 -27.47 -11.56
N GLY A 333 1.36 -28.59 -11.32
CA GLY A 333 2.73 -28.83 -11.74
C GLY A 333 3.78 -28.16 -10.82
N TYR A 334 3.38 -27.61 -9.68
CA TYR A 334 4.29 -26.96 -8.72
C TYR A 334 5.37 -27.93 -8.21
N GLN A 335 6.62 -27.51 -8.26
CA GLN A 335 7.77 -28.30 -7.86
C GLN A 335 8.46 -27.78 -6.59
N GLY A 336 8.04 -26.63 -6.07
CA GLY A 336 8.63 -26.03 -4.86
C GLY A 336 8.13 -26.68 -3.56
N GLY A 337 8.50 -26.10 -2.44
CA GLY A 337 8.08 -26.54 -1.11
C GLY A 337 9.17 -27.25 -0.33
N LYS A 338 8.78 -28.19 0.52
CA LYS A 338 9.69 -28.90 1.44
C LYS A 338 10.82 -29.63 0.70
N GLY A 339 12.05 -29.36 1.10
CA GLY A 339 13.23 -29.97 0.51
C GLY A 339 13.61 -29.46 -0.88
N LYS A 340 12.94 -28.42 -1.33
CA LYS A 340 13.19 -27.80 -2.63
C LYS A 340 13.92 -26.48 -2.46
N ASP A 341 14.63 -26.09 -3.48
CA ASP A 341 15.31 -24.80 -3.47
C ASP A 341 14.42 -23.65 -3.91
N MET A 342 14.92 -22.43 -3.78
CA MET A 342 14.19 -21.22 -4.18
C MET A 342 13.90 -21.18 -5.69
N TRP A 343 14.74 -21.80 -6.51
CA TRP A 343 14.51 -21.98 -7.94
C TRP A 343 13.19 -22.71 -8.22
N ASP A 344 13.00 -23.87 -7.56
CA ASP A 344 11.78 -24.67 -7.75
C ASP A 344 10.53 -23.91 -7.30
N THR A 345 10.68 -23.04 -6.28
CA THR A 345 9.61 -22.17 -5.81
C THR A 345 9.19 -21.12 -6.84
N PHE A 346 10.13 -20.60 -7.64
CA PHE A 346 9.86 -19.55 -8.63
C PHE A 346 9.59 -20.09 -10.04
N ALA A 347 9.91 -21.36 -10.32
CA ALA A 347 9.74 -21.93 -11.64
C ALA A 347 8.27 -21.99 -12.07
N ASP A 348 7.99 -21.56 -13.29
CA ASP A 348 6.66 -21.58 -13.92
C ASP A 348 5.54 -20.87 -13.14
N ARG A 349 5.91 -19.90 -12.31
CA ARG A 349 4.97 -19.09 -11.52
C ARG A 349 4.50 -17.86 -12.29
N ASP A 350 3.42 -17.29 -11.80
CA ASP A 350 2.92 -15.97 -12.18
C ASP A 350 4.07 -14.95 -12.25
N PRO A 351 4.30 -14.30 -13.39
CA PRO A 351 5.39 -13.33 -13.54
C PRO A 351 5.37 -12.18 -12.54
N ARG A 352 4.21 -11.84 -11.97
CA ARG A 352 4.12 -10.82 -10.92
C ARG A 352 4.86 -11.23 -9.65
N LEU A 353 5.08 -12.52 -9.42
CA LEU A 353 5.87 -13.00 -8.29
C LEU A 353 7.28 -12.40 -8.30
N TYR A 354 8.02 -12.54 -9.39
CA TYR A 354 9.39 -12.03 -9.48
C TYR A 354 9.50 -10.54 -9.80
N GLN A 355 8.38 -9.87 -10.13
CA GLN A 355 8.33 -8.42 -10.20
C GLN A 355 8.08 -7.77 -8.82
N ASN A 356 7.53 -8.50 -7.88
CA ASN A 356 7.31 -8.08 -6.50
C ASN A 356 8.38 -8.57 -5.54
N ILE A 357 8.92 -9.76 -5.79
CA ILE A 357 9.86 -10.43 -4.90
C ILE A 357 11.11 -10.72 -5.69
N GLN A 358 12.26 -10.34 -5.14
CA GLN A 358 13.54 -10.58 -5.78
C GLN A 358 13.72 -12.07 -6.06
N PRO A 359 13.80 -12.46 -7.33
CA PRO A 359 13.98 -13.86 -7.68
C PRO A 359 15.40 -14.34 -7.31
N PRO A 360 15.59 -15.64 -7.16
CA PRO A 360 16.94 -16.19 -7.02
C PRO A 360 17.78 -15.89 -8.27
N TYR A 361 19.09 -15.87 -8.08
CA TYR A 361 20.06 -15.73 -9.18
C TYR A 361 20.09 -14.38 -9.92
N VAL A 362 19.53 -13.33 -9.33
CA VAL A 362 19.82 -11.99 -9.85
C VAL A 362 21.32 -11.75 -9.75
N VAL A 363 21.91 -11.35 -10.85
CA VAL A 363 23.34 -11.00 -10.86
C VAL A 363 23.47 -9.52 -10.54
N ALA A 364 24.14 -9.23 -9.45
CA ALA A 364 24.53 -7.87 -9.15
C ALA A 364 25.91 -7.56 -9.71
N PRO A 365 26.10 -6.42 -10.35
CA PRO A 365 27.40 -5.99 -10.78
C PRO A 365 28.29 -5.68 -9.60
N HIS A 366 29.56 -5.98 -9.76
CA HIS A 366 30.59 -5.73 -8.75
C HIS A 366 30.93 -4.25 -8.69
N GLY A 367 30.99 -3.71 -7.46
CA GLY A 367 31.47 -2.37 -7.23
C GLY A 367 32.99 -2.32 -7.22
N GLY A 368 33.59 -2.06 -8.18
CA GLY A 368 34.97 -1.74 -8.27
C GLY A 368 35.17 -0.88 -9.44
N ALA A 369 35.51 -0.66 -10.25
CA ALA A 369 35.77 0.10 -11.34
C ALA A 369 34.88 -0.18 -12.53
N HIS A 370 34.10 0.03 -12.49
CA HIS A 370 33.10 0.17 -12.78
C HIS A 370 32.45 0.66 -13.86
N ASP A 371 32.34 0.55 -14.28
CA ASP A 371 32.54 1.34 -14.92
C ASP A 371 31.99 1.71 -16.18
N ASN A 372 31.50 0.87 -16.94
CA ASN A 372 30.75 1.21 -18.12
C ASN A 372 29.78 0.08 -18.49
N VAL A 373 28.79 0.43 -19.30
CA VAL A 373 27.80 -0.51 -19.87
C VAL A 373 28.42 -1.78 -20.42
N ASN A 374 29.62 -1.70 -21.00
CA ASN A 374 30.30 -2.86 -21.56
C ASN A 374 30.85 -3.82 -20.49
N SER A 375 31.26 -3.30 -19.35
CA SER A 375 31.65 -4.14 -18.21
C SER A 375 30.44 -4.79 -17.59
N PHE A 376 29.32 -4.10 -17.55
CA PHE A 376 28.05 -4.59 -17.08
C PHE A 376 27.43 -5.65 -18.02
N LEU A 377 27.51 -5.47 -19.31
CA LEU A 377 27.03 -6.42 -20.30
C LEU A 377 27.88 -7.69 -20.38
N LYS A 378 29.07 -7.70 -19.80
CA LYS A 378 29.91 -8.89 -19.63
C LYS A 378 29.55 -9.64 -18.36
N TRP A 379 28.32 -9.74 -18.02
CA TRP A 379 27.84 -10.45 -16.83
C TRP A 379 28.42 -11.83 -16.79
N ARG A 380 29.07 -12.13 -15.67
CA ARG A 380 29.62 -13.44 -15.43
C ARG A 380 28.52 -14.36 -14.93
N PHE A 381 28.12 -15.28 -15.76
CA PHE A 381 27.33 -16.38 -15.31
C PHE A 381 28.18 -17.29 -14.41
N LEU A 382 27.63 -17.71 -13.30
CA LEU A 382 28.27 -18.74 -12.49
C LEU A 382 28.37 -20.04 -13.29
N LYS A 383 29.55 -20.63 -13.25
CA LYS A 383 29.86 -21.91 -13.86
C LYS A 383 30.13 -22.93 -12.80
N ALA A 384 29.96 -24.20 -13.13
CA ALA A 384 30.45 -25.30 -12.29
C ALA A 384 31.91 -25.09 -11.90
N GLY A 385 32.20 -25.17 -10.62
CA GLY A 385 33.52 -24.92 -10.06
C GLY A 385 33.82 -23.46 -9.65
N ASP A 386 32.93 -22.50 -9.97
CA ASP A 386 33.10 -21.14 -9.48
C ASP A 386 32.85 -21.10 -7.95
N ASN A 387 33.64 -20.24 -7.29
CA ASN A 387 33.45 -19.97 -5.86
C ASN A 387 32.54 -18.77 -5.66
N ASN A 388 31.33 -19.01 -5.12
CA ASN A 388 30.40 -17.98 -4.72
C ASN A 388 30.43 -17.82 -3.20
N GLN A 389 31.17 -16.85 -2.71
CA GLN A 389 31.28 -16.52 -1.28
C GLN A 389 31.61 -17.72 -0.37
N GLY A 390 32.45 -18.63 -0.86
CA GLY A 390 32.86 -19.85 -0.16
C GLY A 390 32.15 -21.11 -0.61
N HIS A 391 31.02 -21.00 -1.32
CA HIS A 391 30.31 -22.12 -1.93
C HIS A 391 30.85 -22.43 -3.33
N ILE A 392 31.16 -23.68 -3.60
CA ILE A 392 31.57 -24.12 -4.94
C ILE A 392 30.34 -24.54 -5.73
N VAL A 393 30.04 -23.79 -6.79
CA VAL A 393 28.88 -24.00 -7.64
C VAL A 393 28.96 -25.36 -8.34
N THR A 394 27.91 -26.16 -8.19
CA THR A 394 27.77 -27.45 -8.90
C THR A 394 27.35 -27.26 -10.34
N ALA A 395 27.42 -28.30 -11.16
CA ALA A 395 26.97 -28.27 -12.56
C ALA A 395 25.44 -28.05 -12.66
N ASP A 396 24.70 -28.64 -11.71
CA ASP A 396 23.24 -28.52 -11.65
C ASP A 396 22.79 -27.11 -11.30
N GLU A 397 23.42 -26.54 -10.26
CA GLU A 397 23.19 -25.14 -9.87
C GLU A 397 23.55 -24.16 -11.02
N ALA A 398 24.65 -24.41 -11.70
CA ALA A 398 25.04 -23.58 -12.85
C ALA A 398 24.03 -23.65 -14.01
N ALA A 399 23.43 -24.82 -14.24
CA ALA A 399 22.40 -25.00 -15.26
C ALA A 399 21.09 -24.29 -14.89
N LYS A 400 20.63 -24.41 -13.63
CA LYS A 400 19.47 -23.69 -13.08
C LYS A 400 19.70 -22.18 -13.14
N TYR A 401 20.87 -21.73 -12.74
CA TYR A 401 21.27 -20.34 -12.77
C TYR A 401 21.23 -19.77 -14.19
N ARG A 402 21.78 -20.49 -15.17
CA ARG A 402 21.80 -20.04 -16.57
C ARG A 402 20.40 -19.92 -17.14
N PHE A 403 19.59 -20.93 -16.95
CA PHE A 403 18.19 -20.89 -17.39
C PHE A 403 17.46 -19.69 -16.79
N TYR A 404 17.66 -19.42 -15.50
CA TYR A 404 16.97 -18.36 -14.80
C TYR A 404 17.41 -16.98 -15.29
N ILE A 405 18.68 -16.81 -15.57
CA ILE A 405 19.19 -15.57 -16.17
C ILE A 405 18.62 -15.37 -17.58
N ASP A 406 18.56 -16.42 -18.39
CA ASP A 406 17.98 -16.34 -19.71
C ASP A 406 16.47 -16.02 -19.65
N TYR A 407 15.77 -16.57 -18.68
CA TYR A 407 14.36 -16.28 -18.39
C TYR A 407 14.16 -14.88 -17.80
N MET A 408 14.99 -14.49 -16.86
CA MET A 408 14.97 -13.20 -16.19
C MET A 408 15.54 -12.09 -17.06
N GLY A 409 16.27 -12.43 -18.12
CA GLY A 409 16.69 -11.49 -19.15
C GLY A 409 15.52 -10.77 -19.81
N ALA A 410 14.33 -11.29 -19.62
CA ALA A 410 13.08 -10.62 -19.92
C ALA A 410 12.65 -9.57 -18.87
N ASN A 411 13.30 -9.49 -17.70
CA ASN A 411 12.94 -8.53 -16.67
C ASN A 411 13.93 -7.36 -16.66
N GLU A 412 13.46 -6.17 -17.00
CA GLU A 412 14.26 -4.96 -17.08
C GLU A 412 14.94 -4.57 -15.77
N LYS A 413 14.35 -4.91 -14.64
CA LYS A 413 14.95 -4.68 -13.32
C LYS A 413 16.35 -5.29 -13.18
N CYS A 414 16.66 -6.30 -14.01
CA CYS A 414 17.88 -7.08 -13.90
C CYS A 414 18.91 -6.79 -14.98
N LEU A 415 18.54 -6.18 -16.11
CA LEU A 415 19.37 -6.16 -17.32
C LEU A 415 19.44 -4.83 -18.08
N ARG A 416 19.14 -3.73 -17.46
CA ARG A 416 19.31 -2.42 -18.13
C ARG A 416 20.78 -2.04 -18.28
N GLY A 417 21.14 -1.46 -19.44
CA GLY A 417 22.44 -0.83 -19.66
C GLY A 417 22.53 0.55 -19.02
N GLY A 418 23.52 0.79 -18.18
CA GLY A 418 23.79 2.06 -17.51
C GLY A 418 25.20 2.11 -16.95
N THR A 419 25.60 3.24 -16.40
CA THR A 419 26.92 3.42 -15.80
C THR A 419 26.87 3.06 -14.32
N PHE A 420 27.68 2.11 -13.92
CA PHE A 420 27.72 1.63 -12.54
C PHE A 420 28.42 2.64 -11.61
N GLY A 421 27.77 2.95 -10.49
CA GLY A 421 28.36 3.83 -9.45
C GLY A 421 28.37 5.32 -9.77
N GLY A 422 27.92 5.72 -10.96
CA GLY A 422 27.78 7.12 -11.34
C GLY A 422 26.34 7.54 -11.36
N GLU A 423 25.71 7.38 -12.47
CA GLU A 423 24.32 7.74 -12.66
C GLU A 423 23.49 6.49 -12.91
N GLY A 424 22.51 6.24 -12.07
CA GLY A 424 21.39 5.39 -12.40
C GLY A 424 21.41 3.95 -11.93
N MET A 425 22.50 3.38 -11.40
CA MET A 425 22.47 1.99 -10.87
C MET A 425 22.37 1.92 -9.37
N LYS A 426 21.41 1.12 -8.88
CA LYS A 426 21.23 0.84 -7.46
C LYS A 426 21.70 -0.56 -7.06
N ARG A 427 21.99 -0.73 -5.78
CA ARG A 427 22.34 -2.03 -5.20
C ARG A 427 21.13 -2.95 -5.20
N CYS A 428 21.36 -4.23 -5.47
CA CYS A 428 20.35 -5.23 -5.15
C CYS A 428 20.17 -5.38 -3.64
N PRO A 429 18.98 -5.71 -3.15
CA PRO A 429 18.74 -5.97 -1.75
C PRO A 429 19.76 -6.96 -1.17
N GLY A 430 20.24 -6.69 0.05
CA GLY A 430 21.18 -7.55 0.75
C GLY A 430 22.63 -7.53 0.26
N GLN A 431 22.99 -6.71 -0.70
CA GLN A 431 24.33 -6.67 -1.24
C GLN A 431 25.14 -5.44 -0.81
N ASN A 432 26.41 -5.66 -0.43
CA ASN A 432 27.39 -4.61 -0.22
C ASN A 432 28.03 -4.19 -1.54
N TRP A 433 28.21 -2.89 -1.72
CA TRP A 433 29.07 -2.37 -2.77
C TRP A 433 30.52 -2.80 -2.50
N GLY A 434 31.19 -3.31 -3.51
CA GLY A 434 32.56 -3.74 -3.41
C GLY A 434 32.77 -5.26 -3.45
N ALA A 435 31.68 -6.04 -3.45
CA ALA A 435 31.76 -7.48 -3.67
C ALA A 435 31.91 -7.82 -5.16
N SER A 436 32.50 -8.96 -5.48
CA SER A 436 32.63 -9.46 -6.85
C SER A 436 31.26 -9.64 -7.49
N LEU A 437 31.19 -9.69 -8.82
CA LEU A 437 30.00 -10.14 -9.55
C LEU A 437 29.60 -11.50 -9.00
N THR A 438 28.56 -11.50 -8.19
CA THR A 438 28.04 -12.72 -7.57
C THR A 438 26.55 -12.75 -7.76
N PRO A 439 25.92 -13.91 -7.87
CA PRO A 439 24.49 -14.01 -7.77
C PRO A 439 24.06 -13.42 -6.43
N VAL A 440 23.01 -12.65 -6.45
CA VAL A 440 22.44 -12.12 -5.23
C VAL A 440 21.68 -13.27 -4.59
N SER A 441 22.25 -13.83 -3.56
CA SER A 441 21.51 -14.67 -2.63
C SER A 441 21.00 -13.79 -1.48
N PRO A 442 19.83 -14.12 -0.90
CA PRO A 442 19.33 -13.43 0.27
C PRO A 442 20.38 -13.45 1.40
N ASN A 443 20.55 -12.31 2.06
CA ASN A 443 21.41 -12.27 3.24
C ASN A 443 20.68 -12.88 4.44
N LEU A 444 20.92 -14.15 4.69
CA LEU A 444 20.26 -14.92 5.74
C LEU A 444 21.01 -14.90 7.06
N THR A 445 22.17 -14.23 7.12
CA THR A 445 23.01 -14.21 8.34
C THR A 445 22.24 -13.66 9.54
N THR A 446 22.43 -14.28 10.68
CA THR A 446 21.93 -13.77 11.96
C THR A 446 22.90 -12.78 12.61
N ASP A 447 24.02 -12.45 11.96
CA ASP A 447 25.02 -11.51 12.45
C ASP A 447 24.40 -10.14 12.72
N SER A 448 24.44 -9.73 13.97
CA SER A 448 23.87 -8.45 14.42
C SER A 448 24.64 -7.22 13.93
N ARG A 449 25.81 -7.39 13.33
CA ARG A 449 26.63 -6.27 12.83
C ARG A 449 26.08 -5.66 11.55
N VAL A 450 25.20 -6.39 10.84
CA VAL A 450 24.58 -5.89 9.59
C VAL A 450 23.07 -6.19 9.57
N PRO A 451 22.32 -5.81 10.61
CA PRO A 451 20.91 -6.17 10.72
C PRO A 451 20.04 -5.59 9.60
N TYR A 452 20.43 -4.42 9.09
CA TYR A 452 19.73 -3.71 8.02
C TYR A 452 19.83 -4.39 6.64
N MET A 453 20.79 -5.30 6.48
CA MET A 453 20.96 -6.04 5.22
C MET A 453 20.31 -7.43 5.25
N ARG A 454 19.81 -7.85 6.41
CA ARG A 454 19.28 -9.18 6.62
C ARG A 454 17.91 -9.33 5.98
N CYS A 455 17.73 -10.41 5.24
CA CYS A 455 16.42 -10.91 4.84
C CYS A 455 15.95 -11.99 5.80
N ARG A 456 14.90 -11.74 6.55
CA ARG A 456 14.42 -12.69 7.57
C ARG A 456 13.67 -13.87 7.00
N THR A 457 13.10 -13.71 5.81
CA THR A 457 12.29 -14.75 5.16
C THR A 457 13.02 -15.41 3.99
N GLY A 458 14.09 -14.82 3.49
CA GLY A 458 14.73 -15.20 2.24
C GLY A 458 14.09 -14.60 1.01
N TYR A 459 12.97 -13.89 1.15
CA TYR A 459 12.23 -13.24 0.06
C TYR A 459 12.24 -11.73 0.24
N TYR A 460 13.12 -11.04 -0.47
CA TYR A 460 13.14 -9.58 -0.50
C TYR A 460 11.97 -9.04 -1.30
N PHE A 461 11.22 -8.12 -0.71
CA PHE A 461 10.27 -7.30 -1.44
C PHE A 461 11.00 -6.24 -2.27
N TRP A 462 10.66 -6.07 -3.55
CA TRP A 462 11.35 -5.14 -4.44
C TRP A 462 10.48 -4.50 -5.53
N LYS A 463 9.19 -4.38 -5.32
CA LYS A 463 8.24 -3.84 -6.31
C LYS A 463 8.64 -2.48 -6.88
N ASN A 464 9.13 -1.58 -6.01
CA ASN A 464 9.57 -0.24 -6.39
C ASN A 464 11.07 -0.19 -6.72
N TYR A 465 11.74 -1.32 -6.72
CA TYR A 465 13.16 -1.37 -6.96
C TYR A 465 13.47 -0.95 -8.40
N ASP A 466 14.16 0.18 -8.54
CA ASP A 466 14.75 0.63 -9.79
C ASP A 466 16.28 0.67 -9.67
N MET A 467 16.96 -0.25 -10.34
CA MET A 467 18.42 -0.31 -10.31
C MET A 467 19.08 0.82 -11.12
N TRP A 468 18.30 1.55 -11.91
CA TRP A 468 18.77 2.62 -12.78
C TRP A 468 18.57 4.01 -12.24
N GLU A 469 17.80 4.15 -11.19
CA GLU A 469 17.53 5.43 -10.60
C GLU A 469 18.78 5.98 -9.92
N PHE A 470 19.00 7.26 -10.09
CA PHE A 470 20.11 7.99 -9.51
C PHE A 470 20.20 7.76 -8.00
N SER A 471 21.31 7.21 -7.53
CA SER A 471 21.59 7.01 -6.11
C SER A 471 22.93 7.65 -5.76
N THR A 472 22.90 8.83 -5.17
CA THR A 472 24.07 9.54 -4.68
C THR A 472 24.54 9.07 -3.30
N GLY A 473 24.11 7.93 -2.83
CA GLY A 473 24.43 7.41 -1.50
C GLY A 473 23.61 8.00 -0.36
N SER A 474 22.63 8.83 -0.66
CA SER A 474 21.69 9.40 0.29
C SER A 474 20.29 8.94 -0.06
N SER A 475 19.55 8.59 0.95
CA SER A 475 18.35 7.76 0.91
C SER A 475 17.06 8.37 0.35
N ALA A 476 17.06 9.59 -0.16
CA ALA A 476 15.83 10.33 -0.44
C ALA A 476 15.74 10.87 -1.88
N PHE A 477 16.24 10.13 -2.87
CA PHE A 477 16.41 10.66 -4.22
C PHE A 477 15.66 9.89 -5.31
N CYS A 478 14.57 9.20 -4.96
CA CYS A 478 13.74 8.55 -5.94
C CYS A 478 12.74 9.55 -6.52
N THR A 479 12.68 9.64 -7.84
CA THR A 479 11.78 10.52 -8.59
C THR A 479 10.74 9.75 -9.39
N ALA A 480 10.73 8.43 -9.33
CA ALA A 480 9.71 7.64 -9.99
C ALA A 480 8.31 7.95 -9.42
N ASP A 481 7.38 8.30 -10.30
CA ASP A 481 5.99 8.57 -9.94
C ASP A 481 5.31 7.35 -9.30
N LYS A 482 4.27 7.60 -8.50
CA LYS A 482 3.51 6.51 -7.84
C LYS A 482 2.03 6.60 -8.18
N PRO A 483 1.42 5.51 -8.70
CA PRO A 483 -0.01 5.48 -8.97
C PRO A 483 -0.82 5.63 -7.67
N ILE A 484 -1.87 6.43 -7.68
CA ILE A 484 -2.85 6.58 -6.59
C ILE A 484 -4.17 5.90 -6.97
N PHE A 485 -4.64 6.17 -8.19
CA PHE A 485 -5.78 5.49 -8.79
C PHE A 485 -5.38 4.94 -10.15
N LYS A 486 -5.67 3.67 -10.36
CA LYS A 486 -5.40 2.96 -11.60
C LYS A 486 -6.54 2.02 -11.95
N ILE A 487 -6.67 1.72 -13.23
CA ILE A 487 -7.79 0.91 -13.72
C ILE A 487 -7.78 -0.53 -13.19
N GLU A 488 -6.63 -1.07 -12.84
CA GLU A 488 -6.48 -2.41 -12.26
C GLU A 488 -7.32 -2.57 -10.99
N GLU A 489 -7.28 -1.55 -10.11
CA GLU A 489 -8.12 -1.55 -8.92
C GLU A 489 -9.61 -1.51 -9.27
N VAL A 490 -10.00 -0.71 -10.26
CA VAL A 490 -11.39 -0.58 -10.70
C VAL A 490 -11.93 -1.89 -11.28
N LEU A 491 -11.10 -2.60 -12.07
CA LEU A 491 -11.43 -3.94 -12.59
C LEU A 491 -11.72 -4.92 -11.44
N LEU A 492 -10.89 -4.89 -10.42
CA LEU A 492 -11.03 -5.74 -9.23
C LEU A 492 -12.23 -5.33 -8.36
N ASN A 493 -12.49 -4.03 -8.24
CA ASN A 493 -13.68 -3.53 -7.55
C ASN A 493 -14.96 -3.99 -8.26
N TYR A 494 -14.98 -3.92 -9.59
CA TYR A 494 -16.10 -4.40 -10.39
C TYR A 494 -16.30 -5.91 -10.21
N ALA A 495 -15.23 -6.71 -10.32
CA ALA A 495 -15.30 -8.16 -10.19
C ALA A 495 -15.86 -8.59 -8.83
N GLU A 496 -15.34 -8.03 -7.74
CA GLU A 496 -15.79 -8.37 -6.40
C GLU A 496 -17.23 -7.91 -6.14
N ALA A 497 -17.60 -6.68 -6.53
CA ALA A 497 -18.97 -6.18 -6.40
C ALA A 497 -19.98 -7.01 -7.22
N ALA A 498 -19.58 -7.46 -8.41
CA ALA A 498 -20.41 -8.34 -9.23
C ALA A 498 -20.64 -9.70 -8.53
N TRP A 499 -19.60 -10.28 -7.93
CA TRP A 499 -19.76 -11.52 -7.18
C TRP A 499 -20.66 -11.34 -5.95
N GLU A 500 -20.44 -10.28 -5.18
CA GLU A 500 -21.21 -9.98 -3.98
C GLU A 500 -22.73 -9.79 -4.28
N LEU A 501 -23.05 -9.35 -5.50
CA LEU A 501 -24.41 -9.22 -6.03
C LEU A 501 -24.90 -10.44 -6.83
N GLN A 502 -24.17 -11.57 -6.81
CA GLN A 502 -24.48 -12.80 -7.54
C GLN A 502 -24.58 -12.61 -9.07
N ARG A 503 -23.73 -11.77 -9.63
CA ARG A 503 -23.67 -11.43 -11.07
C ARG A 503 -22.30 -11.72 -11.70
N PHE A 504 -21.43 -12.42 -11.00
CA PHE A 504 -20.12 -12.78 -11.52
C PHE A 504 -20.22 -14.05 -12.36
N ASP A 505 -19.95 -13.93 -13.63
CA ASP A 505 -19.91 -15.01 -14.61
C ASP A 505 -18.62 -14.93 -15.44
N GLN A 506 -18.50 -15.80 -16.46
CA GLN A 506 -17.33 -15.81 -17.35
C GLN A 506 -17.16 -14.47 -18.07
N ALA A 507 -18.24 -13.84 -18.51
CA ALA A 507 -18.14 -12.55 -19.20
C ALA A 507 -17.61 -11.43 -18.30
N VAL A 508 -17.96 -11.48 -17.03
CA VAL A 508 -17.39 -10.56 -16.02
C VAL A 508 -15.93 -10.89 -15.76
N ALA A 509 -15.57 -12.17 -15.63
CA ALA A 509 -14.18 -12.58 -15.47
C ALA A 509 -13.31 -12.09 -16.66
N ASP A 510 -13.81 -12.24 -17.90
CA ASP A 510 -13.09 -11.88 -19.11
C ASP A 510 -12.84 -10.36 -19.22
N LYS A 511 -13.80 -9.54 -18.83
CA LYS A 511 -13.64 -8.08 -18.89
C LYS A 511 -12.90 -7.47 -17.68
N THR A 512 -12.58 -8.28 -16.66
CA THR A 512 -11.91 -7.83 -15.42
C THR A 512 -10.64 -8.63 -15.16
N ILE A 513 -10.74 -9.74 -14.44
CA ILE A 513 -9.61 -10.57 -13.98
C ILE A 513 -8.76 -11.07 -15.14
N ASN A 514 -9.39 -11.53 -16.23
CA ASN A 514 -8.64 -12.08 -17.36
C ASN A 514 -7.83 -11.02 -18.10
N LYS A 515 -8.24 -9.75 -18.11
CA LYS A 515 -7.38 -8.66 -18.60
C LYS A 515 -6.08 -8.52 -17.80
N LEU A 516 -6.16 -8.68 -16.48
CA LEU A 516 -4.98 -8.61 -15.59
C LEU A 516 -4.06 -9.81 -15.82
N ARG A 517 -4.63 -11.01 -15.93
CA ARG A 517 -3.91 -12.25 -16.18
C ARG A 517 -3.25 -12.25 -17.57
N GLU A 518 -3.94 -11.80 -18.60
CA GLU A 518 -3.37 -11.64 -19.95
C GLU A 518 -2.17 -10.70 -19.97
N ARG A 519 -2.27 -9.54 -19.30
CA ARG A 519 -1.13 -8.64 -19.15
C ARG A 519 0.04 -9.29 -18.41
N ALA A 520 -0.25 -10.09 -17.39
CA ALA A 520 0.75 -10.77 -16.57
C ALA A 520 1.36 -12.01 -17.26
N GLY A 521 0.75 -12.52 -18.32
CA GLY A 521 1.17 -13.78 -18.96
C GLY A 521 0.76 -15.02 -18.17
N VAL A 522 -0.36 -14.97 -17.47
CA VAL A 522 -0.99 -16.06 -16.72
C VAL A 522 -2.24 -16.55 -17.48
N ALA A 523 -2.50 -17.83 -17.46
CA ALA A 523 -3.69 -18.38 -18.09
C ALA A 523 -4.98 -17.80 -17.50
N ASN A 524 -5.98 -17.62 -18.35
CA ASN A 524 -7.25 -17.02 -18.00
C ASN A 524 -8.01 -17.86 -16.96
N MET A 525 -8.75 -17.17 -16.13
CA MET A 525 -9.72 -17.77 -15.21
C MET A 525 -10.90 -18.35 -16.00
N THR A 526 -11.19 -19.64 -15.83
CA THR A 526 -12.40 -20.29 -16.28
C THR A 526 -13.30 -20.51 -15.08
N VAL A 527 -14.38 -19.74 -14.96
CA VAL A 527 -15.24 -19.74 -13.77
C VAL A 527 -15.83 -21.12 -13.49
N ALA A 528 -16.19 -21.87 -14.53
CA ALA A 528 -16.77 -23.21 -14.42
C ALA A 528 -15.79 -24.26 -13.82
N ASP A 529 -14.49 -24.03 -13.89
CA ASP A 529 -13.48 -24.95 -13.35
C ASP A 529 -13.23 -24.73 -11.85
N ILE A 530 -13.69 -23.61 -11.30
CA ILE A 530 -13.43 -23.21 -9.92
C ILE A 530 -14.49 -23.84 -9.00
N ASN A 531 -14.06 -24.83 -8.24
CA ASN A 531 -14.86 -25.57 -7.29
C ASN A 531 -14.08 -25.79 -5.98
N ASP A 532 -14.63 -26.55 -5.04
CA ASP A 532 -14.03 -26.80 -3.74
C ASP A 532 -12.64 -27.44 -3.78
N SER A 533 -12.29 -28.15 -4.85
CA SER A 533 -10.98 -28.77 -5.03
C SER A 533 -9.98 -27.91 -5.81
N PHE A 534 -10.42 -26.77 -6.35
CA PHE A 534 -9.56 -25.88 -7.14
C PHE A 534 -8.38 -25.35 -6.31
N ASP A 535 -8.66 -24.88 -5.10
CA ASP A 535 -7.64 -24.54 -4.11
C ASP A 535 -7.92 -25.23 -2.76
N PRO A 536 -7.23 -26.32 -2.45
CA PRO A 536 -7.37 -27.01 -1.17
C PRO A 536 -7.04 -26.12 0.05
N ASN A 537 -6.17 -25.12 -0.12
CA ASN A 537 -5.73 -24.17 0.92
C ASN A 537 -6.65 -22.96 1.10
N ARG A 538 -7.77 -22.92 0.37
CA ARG A 538 -8.77 -21.88 0.51
C ARG A 538 -9.25 -21.72 1.94
N ASP A 539 -9.55 -20.50 2.36
CA ASP A 539 -10.16 -20.24 3.67
C ASP A 539 -11.59 -20.78 3.76
N LYS A 540 -11.76 -21.84 4.54
CA LYS A 540 -13.03 -22.50 4.81
C LYS A 540 -13.70 -22.02 6.12
N GLY A 541 -13.18 -20.95 6.72
CA GLY A 541 -13.71 -20.41 7.97
C GLY A 541 -13.33 -21.20 9.22
N ASN A 542 -12.47 -22.20 9.10
CA ASN A 542 -12.08 -23.11 10.17
C ASN A 542 -10.57 -23.32 10.29
N ALA A 543 -9.77 -22.38 9.79
CA ALA A 543 -8.31 -22.46 9.90
C ALA A 543 -7.87 -22.57 11.36
N PRO A 544 -6.91 -23.45 11.69
CA PRO A 544 -6.49 -23.67 13.07
C PRO A 544 -5.96 -22.42 13.79
N TRP A 545 -5.41 -21.48 13.03
CA TRP A 545 -4.93 -20.18 13.55
C TRP A 545 -6.03 -19.11 13.60
N TRP A 546 -7.25 -19.45 13.18
CA TRP A 546 -8.39 -18.53 13.23
C TRP A 546 -8.78 -18.15 14.65
N THR A 547 -8.66 -19.07 15.59
CA THR A 547 -9.13 -18.93 16.96
C THR A 547 -8.34 -17.90 17.77
N GLY A 548 -8.43 -16.64 17.39
CA GLY A 548 -8.18 -15.54 18.32
C GLY A 548 -9.45 -15.28 19.10
N ASN A 549 -9.37 -15.27 20.39
CA ASN A 549 -10.30 -14.75 21.40
C ASN A 549 -11.76 -14.47 20.96
N GLY A 550 -12.47 -15.52 20.53
CA GLY A 550 -13.92 -15.49 20.35
C GLY A 550 -14.40 -14.70 19.13
N GLY A 551 -13.64 -14.75 18.03
CA GLY A 551 -13.97 -14.05 16.79
C GLY A 551 -15.45 -14.08 16.44
N LYS A 552 -16.11 -12.94 16.63
CA LYS A 552 -17.51 -12.73 16.28
C LYS A 552 -17.69 -12.71 14.76
N PHE A 553 -16.66 -12.29 14.06
CA PHE A 553 -16.67 -12.08 12.62
C PHE A 553 -15.73 -13.06 11.91
N GLY A 554 -15.98 -13.32 10.63
CA GLY A 554 -15.03 -13.94 9.72
C GLY A 554 -14.95 -15.47 9.73
N ASN A 555 -15.72 -16.17 10.54
CA ASN A 555 -15.76 -17.64 10.54
C ASN A 555 -16.55 -18.24 9.36
N TYR A 556 -16.93 -17.43 8.39
CA TYR A 556 -17.63 -17.90 7.20
C TYR A 556 -16.68 -18.57 6.21
N ASN A 557 -17.18 -19.59 5.53
CA ASN A 557 -16.50 -20.25 4.42
C ASN A 557 -16.47 -19.30 3.21
N VAL A 558 -15.29 -18.99 2.71
CA VAL A 558 -15.14 -18.18 1.50
C VAL A 558 -15.45 -19.06 0.29
N ASP A 559 -16.41 -18.65 -0.53
CA ASP A 559 -16.75 -19.35 -1.77
C ASP A 559 -15.50 -19.50 -2.68
N PRO A 560 -15.35 -20.62 -3.41
CA PRO A 560 -14.18 -20.85 -4.26
C PRO A 560 -13.92 -19.73 -5.29
N VAL A 561 -14.97 -19.23 -5.95
CA VAL A 561 -14.83 -18.16 -6.95
C VAL A 561 -14.48 -16.85 -6.29
N LEU A 562 -15.11 -16.51 -5.15
CA LEU A 562 -14.74 -15.32 -4.38
C LEU A 562 -13.30 -15.39 -3.88
N TRP A 563 -12.84 -16.57 -3.48
CA TRP A 563 -11.46 -16.77 -3.07
C TRP A 563 -10.47 -16.41 -4.18
N GLU A 564 -10.74 -16.84 -5.41
CA GLU A 564 -9.90 -16.53 -6.56
C GLU A 564 -9.98 -15.05 -6.96
N ILE A 565 -11.14 -14.40 -6.84
CA ILE A 565 -11.27 -12.94 -7.03
C ILE A 565 -10.41 -12.18 -6.00
N ARG A 566 -10.50 -12.57 -4.73
CA ARG A 566 -9.71 -11.97 -3.64
C ARG A 566 -8.21 -12.27 -3.78
N ARG A 567 -7.85 -13.47 -4.23
CA ARG A 567 -6.46 -13.83 -4.58
C ARG A 567 -5.92 -12.91 -5.66
N GLU A 568 -6.65 -12.74 -6.76
CA GLU A 568 -6.24 -11.87 -7.86
C GLU A 568 -6.04 -10.43 -7.37
N ARG A 569 -6.94 -9.94 -6.50
CA ARG A 569 -6.80 -8.63 -5.87
C ARG A 569 -5.55 -8.53 -5.00
N GLN A 570 -5.27 -9.52 -4.18
CA GLN A 570 -4.09 -9.53 -3.32
C GLN A 570 -2.79 -9.60 -4.10
N ILE A 571 -2.75 -10.35 -5.21
CA ILE A 571 -1.59 -10.43 -6.09
C ILE A 571 -1.38 -9.13 -6.85
N GLU A 572 -2.43 -8.61 -7.48
CA GLU A 572 -2.36 -7.42 -8.33
C GLU A 572 -1.99 -6.16 -7.54
N LEU A 573 -2.59 -6.00 -6.35
CA LEU A 573 -2.38 -4.85 -5.49
C LEU A 573 -1.33 -5.10 -4.38
N PHE A 574 -0.58 -6.19 -4.46
CA PHE A 574 0.47 -6.50 -3.49
C PHE A 574 1.52 -5.39 -3.41
N GLY A 575 1.89 -5.00 -2.21
CA GLY A 575 2.85 -3.92 -1.98
C GLY A 575 2.28 -2.51 -2.20
N GLU A 576 0.96 -2.36 -2.31
CA GLU A 576 0.28 -1.08 -2.52
C GLU A 576 -0.53 -0.61 -1.30
N GLY A 577 -0.44 -1.33 -0.19
CA GLY A 577 -1.06 -0.95 1.08
C GLY A 577 -2.54 -1.32 1.23
N PHE A 578 -3.13 -2.03 0.28
CA PHE A 578 -4.56 -2.37 0.31
C PHE A 578 -4.91 -3.48 1.30
N SER A 579 -3.96 -4.35 1.63
CA SER A 579 -4.24 -5.59 2.37
C SER A 579 -4.96 -5.34 3.70
N PHE A 580 -4.55 -4.35 4.49
CA PHE A 580 -5.18 -4.08 5.79
C PHE A 580 -6.63 -3.62 5.68
N TYR A 581 -6.97 -2.86 4.64
CA TYR A 581 -8.36 -2.49 4.36
C TYR A 581 -9.16 -3.72 3.93
N ASP A 582 -8.61 -4.52 3.03
CA ASP A 582 -9.26 -5.69 2.46
C ASP A 582 -9.56 -6.75 3.53
N VAL A 583 -8.58 -7.13 4.36
CA VAL A 583 -8.79 -8.15 5.40
C VAL A 583 -9.78 -7.69 6.48
N ARG A 584 -9.86 -6.37 6.72
CA ARG A 584 -10.81 -5.79 7.68
C ARG A 584 -12.22 -5.74 7.10
N ARG A 585 -12.42 -5.22 5.88
CA ARG A 585 -13.74 -5.17 5.24
C ARG A 585 -14.32 -6.56 4.94
N TRP A 586 -13.46 -7.56 4.71
CA TRP A 586 -13.87 -8.97 4.61
C TRP A 586 -14.13 -9.62 5.96
N ALA A 587 -13.90 -8.95 7.06
CA ALA A 587 -13.90 -9.51 8.41
C ALA A 587 -12.98 -10.74 8.55
N LYS A 588 -11.86 -10.78 7.83
CA LYS A 588 -10.90 -11.89 7.76
C LYS A 588 -9.53 -11.57 8.36
N ALA A 589 -9.42 -10.46 9.11
CA ALA A 589 -8.14 -10.04 9.66
C ALA A 589 -7.46 -11.13 10.51
N ALA A 590 -8.22 -11.85 11.34
CA ALA A 590 -7.67 -12.95 12.13
C ALA A 590 -7.08 -14.07 11.26
N TYR A 591 -7.68 -14.39 10.12
CA TYR A 591 -7.17 -15.39 9.19
C TYR A 591 -5.80 -15.02 8.63
N TYR A 592 -5.59 -13.76 8.23
CA TYR A 592 -4.36 -13.32 7.61
C TYR A 592 -3.27 -12.95 8.64
N VAL A 593 -3.66 -12.27 9.72
CA VAL A 593 -2.74 -11.68 10.70
C VAL A 593 -2.23 -12.69 11.73
N ASN A 594 -3.04 -13.70 12.07
CA ASN A 594 -2.65 -14.70 13.08
C ASN A 594 -1.76 -15.81 12.55
N ARG A 595 -1.52 -15.88 11.24
CA ARG A 595 -0.60 -16.86 10.67
C ARG A 595 0.79 -16.68 11.25
N GLN A 596 1.42 -17.79 11.61
CA GLN A 596 2.83 -17.79 11.95
C GLN A 596 3.65 -17.43 10.71
N PRO A 597 4.36 -16.28 10.67
CA PRO A 597 5.21 -15.97 9.54
C PRO A 597 6.45 -16.88 9.55
N CYS A 598 6.75 -17.44 8.39
CA CYS A 598 8.00 -18.16 8.14
C CYS A 598 8.56 -17.78 6.78
N GLY A 599 9.83 -18.04 6.56
CA GLY A 599 10.51 -17.77 5.31
C GLY A 599 10.62 -19.01 4.42
N MET A 600 11.45 -18.91 3.39
CA MET A 600 11.69 -19.99 2.43
C MET A 600 12.27 -21.24 3.08
N TRP A 601 12.15 -22.37 2.39
CA TRP A 601 12.95 -23.54 2.69
C TRP A 601 14.43 -23.26 2.37
N THR A 602 15.32 -23.60 3.29
CA THR A 602 16.76 -23.49 3.08
C THR A 602 17.52 -24.49 3.92
N THR A 603 18.81 -24.54 3.74
CA THR A 603 19.74 -25.38 4.48
C THR A 603 20.79 -24.53 5.15
N ALA A 604 21.24 -24.94 6.32
CA ALA A 604 22.40 -24.36 7.01
C ALA A 604 23.73 -24.80 6.35
N THR A 605 23.68 -25.76 5.43
CA THR A 605 24.85 -26.17 4.68
C THR A 605 25.12 -25.19 3.54
N ASP A 606 26.39 -25.21 3.14
CA ASP A 606 26.91 -24.36 2.12
C ASP A 606 26.30 -24.67 0.73
N ASN A 607 25.54 -23.74 0.19
CA ASN A 607 24.93 -23.83 -1.14
C ASN A 607 24.83 -22.45 -1.81
N ILE A 608 24.31 -22.40 -3.03
CA ILE A 608 24.24 -21.17 -3.81
C ILE A 608 23.35 -20.08 -3.17
N TYR A 609 22.33 -20.47 -2.39
CA TYR A 609 21.42 -19.54 -1.69
C TYR A 609 21.90 -19.19 -0.29
N ALA A 610 22.62 -20.08 0.33
CA ALA A 610 23.19 -19.91 1.65
C ALA A 610 24.70 -20.20 1.58
N PRO A 611 25.49 -19.39 0.83
CA PRO A 611 26.93 -19.55 0.79
C PRO A 611 27.51 -19.32 2.18
N LYS A 612 28.68 -19.88 2.45
CA LYS A 612 29.31 -19.96 3.77
C LYS A 612 29.27 -18.67 4.61
N ASN A 613 29.40 -17.52 3.96
CA ASN A 613 29.38 -16.23 4.63
C ASN A 613 27.95 -15.67 4.79
N ASN A 614 26.95 -16.34 4.28
CA ASN A 614 25.57 -15.90 4.24
C ASN A 614 24.57 -16.97 4.65
N ALA A 615 25.08 -18.10 5.16
CA ALA A 615 24.27 -19.22 5.58
C ALA A 615 23.34 -18.86 6.74
N TYR A 616 22.16 -19.43 6.72
CA TYR A 616 21.20 -19.27 7.80
C TYR A 616 21.65 -20.09 9.03
N THR A 617 21.80 -19.40 10.15
CA THR A 617 22.22 -19.99 11.43
C THR A 617 21.14 -19.95 12.50
N GLY A 618 19.92 -19.55 12.13
CA GLY A 618 18.78 -19.44 13.04
C GLY A 618 17.99 -20.75 13.19
N GLN A 619 16.79 -20.63 13.72
CA GLN A 619 15.88 -21.75 13.92
C GLN A 619 15.10 -22.07 12.64
N PHE A 620 14.81 -23.34 12.44
CA PHE A 620 13.90 -23.82 11.42
C PHE A 620 12.53 -24.13 12.03
N VAL A 621 11.50 -24.11 11.18
CA VAL A 621 10.11 -24.47 11.55
C VAL A 621 9.53 -25.42 10.52
N ASP A 622 8.50 -26.13 10.93
CA ASP A 622 7.67 -26.93 10.03
C ASP A 622 6.48 -26.08 9.52
N TYR A 623 6.55 -25.63 8.26
CA TYR A 623 5.51 -24.84 7.64
C TYR A 623 4.20 -25.62 7.46
N GLU A 624 4.27 -26.93 7.19
CA GLU A 624 3.07 -27.77 7.06
C GLU A 624 2.37 -27.88 8.42
N ALA A 625 3.12 -28.03 9.50
CA ALA A 625 2.56 -28.00 10.86
C ALA A 625 1.95 -26.63 11.18
N ILE A 626 2.56 -25.52 10.74
CA ILE A 626 1.96 -24.17 10.87
C ILE A 626 0.61 -24.12 10.17
N MET A 627 0.51 -24.58 8.94
CA MET A 627 -0.71 -24.59 8.17
C MET A 627 -1.79 -25.50 8.78
N ASN A 628 -1.40 -26.56 9.45
CA ASN A 628 -2.33 -27.50 10.07
C ASN A 628 -2.74 -27.13 11.50
N THR A 629 -1.89 -26.45 12.25
CA THR A 629 -2.10 -26.20 13.70
C THR A 629 -2.15 -24.73 14.09
N GLY A 630 -1.75 -23.83 13.19
CA GLY A 630 -1.59 -22.40 13.46
C GLY A 630 -0.40 -22.04 14.36
N LYS A 631 0.38 -23.02 14.76
CA LYS A 631 1.52 -22.83 15.69
C LYS A 631 2.81 -23.28 15.04
N ALA A 632 3.86 -22.49 15.23
CA ALA A 632 5.19 -22.93 14.85
C ALA A 632 5.60 -24.15 15.69
N VAL A 633 5.96 -25.21 15.00
CA VAL A 633 6.64 -26.35 15.60
C VAL A 633 8.10 -26.21 15.22
N ALA A 634 8.97 -25.99 16.22
CA ALA A 634 10.41 -25.99 15.99
C ALA A 634 10.79 -27.35 15.43
N GLU A 635 11.33 -27.40 14.24
CA GLU A 635 11.95 -28.63 13.76
C GLU A 635 13.25 -28.79 14.51
N ASN A 636 13.31 -29.81 15.32
CA ASN A 636 14.57 -30.34 15.88
C ASN A 636 15.33 -30.99 14.73
N ASN A 637 15.95 -30.17 13.90
CA ASN A 637 16.51 -30.64 12.65
C ASN A 637 18.00 -30.80 12.76
N SER A 638 18.42 -32.02 13.13
CA SER A 638 19.83 -32.44 13.08
C SER A 638 20.42 -32.38 11.66
N ALA A 639 19.59 -32.29 10.63
CA ALA A 639 20.02 -32.17 9.25
C ALA A 639 20.33 -30.70 8.85
N GLY A 640 20.01 -29.71 9.69
CA GLY A 640 20.32 -28.31 9.44
C GLY A 640 19.60 -27.73 8.23
N ASN A 641 18.34 -28.12 7.98
CA ASN A 641 17.51 -27.59 6.91
C ASN A 641 16.04 -27.44 7.37
N GLY A 642 15.28 -26.58 6.73
CA GLY A 642 13.89 -26.32 7.05
C GLY A 642 13.40 -24.99 6.50
N TRP A 643 12.17 -24.61 6.84
CA TRP A 643 11.70 -23.24 6.59
C TRP A 643 12.26 -22.28 7.64
N ILE A 644 12.67 -21.12 7.22
CA ILE A 644 13.25 -20.09 8.09
C ILE A 644 12.21 -19.64 9.13
N TYR A 645 12.56 -19.71 10.41
CA TYR A 645 11.82 -19.11 11.50
C TYR A 645 12.02 -17.58 11.50
N THR A 646 10.92 -16.82 11.51
CA THR A 646 10.99 -15.35 11.55
C THR A 646 10.61 -14.78 12.91
N TYR A 647 9.39 -15.07 13.36
CA TYR A 647 8.82 -14.59 14.61
C TYR A 647 8.02 -15.68 15.31
N GLU A 648 7.79 -15.49 16.60
CA GLU A 648 6.86 -16.28 17.38
C GLU A 648 5.44 -16.23 16.79
N SER A 649 4.65 -17.26 17.03
CA SER A 649 3.25 -17.26 16.60
C SER A 649 2.46 -16.13 17.27
N PRO A 650 1.70 -15.33 16.51
CA PRO A 650 0.79 -14.35 17.08
C PRO A 650 -0.17 -14.92 18.13
N LEU A 651 -0.58 -16.18 17.99
CA LEU A 651 -1.50 -16.84 18.92
C LEU A 651 -0.92 -17.05 20.32
N VAL A 652 0.40 -17.03 20.48
CA VAL A 652 1.04 -17.10 21.81
C VAL A 652 0.79 -15.82 22.61
N GLN A 653 0.61 -14.70 21.92
CA GLN A 653 0.36 -13.39 22.51
C GLN A 653 -1.08 -12.90 22.27
N GLY A 654 -2.01 -13.80 22.02
CA GLY A 654 -3.43 -13.54 21.90
C GLY A 654 -3.92 -13.24 20.49
N GLY A 655 -3.05 -12.93 19.54
CA GLY A 655 -3.41 -12.70 18.13
C GLY A 655 -4.33 -11.50 17.91
N TRP A 656 -5.02 -11.51 16.79
CA TRP A 656 -6.00 -10.48 16.43
C TRP A 656 -7.22 -10.51 17.35
N LEU A 657 -7.65 -9.32 17.78
CA LEU A 657 -8.90 -9.11 18.51
C LEU A 657 -9.94 -8.42 17.62
N ASP A 658 -11.22 -8.75 17.79
CA ASP A 658 -12.31 -8.06 17.07
C ASP A 658 -12.32 -6.53 17.33
N THR A 659 -11.85 -6.13 18.49
CA THR A 659 -11.63 -4.71 18.84
C THR A 659 -10.79 -3.96 17.79
N TYR A 660 -9.85 -4.64 17.13
CA TYR A 660 -8.92 -4.03 16.19
C TYR A 660 -9.49 -3.78 14.79
N TYR A 661 -10.74 -4.19 14.53
CA TYR A 661 -11.42 -3.77 13.30
C TYR A 661 -11.60 -2.26 13.23
N LEU A 662 -11.72 -1.58 14.38
CA LEU A 662 -11.68 -0.13 14.48
C LEU A 662 -10.52 0.30 15.40
N SER A 663 -9.98 1.47 15.16
CA SER A 663 -8.99 2.06 16.05
C SER A 663 -9.64 2.63 17.29
N MET A 664 -8.88 2.74 18.39
CA MET A 664 -9.33 3.46 19.56
C MET A 664 -9.54 4.95 19.26
N VAL A 665 -10.59 5.54 19.80
CA VAL A 665 -10.72 6.99 19.86
C VAL A 665 -9.68 7.51 20.85
N PRO A 666 -8.86 8.52 20.50
CA PRO A 666 -7.81 9.00 21.38
C PRO A 666 -8.37 9.41 22.75
N THR A 667 -7.76 8.91 23.81
CA THR A 667 -8.21 9.18 25.19
C THR A 667 -8.19 10.67 25.51
N SER A 668 -7.22 11.42 24.96
CA SER A 668 -7.14 12.87 25.07
C SER A 668 -8.39 13.57 24.56
N GLN A 669 -8.97 13.08 23.46
CA GLN A 669 -10.19 13.65 22.87
C GLN A 669 -11.43 13.33 23.70
N ILE A 670 -11.52 12.14 24.28
CA ILE A 670 -12.61 11.75 25.20
C ILE A 670 -12.56 12.60 26.49
N VAL A 671 -11.35 12.95 26.95
CA VAL A 671 -11.19 13.85 28.10
C VAL A 671 -11.70 15.25 27.81
N LEU A 672 -11.43 15.77 26.61
CA LEU A 672 -11.85 17.10 26.16
C LEU A 672 -13.35 17.16 25.87
N ASN A 673 -13.88 16.17 25.17
CA ASN A 673 -15.30 16.09 24.83
C ASN A 673 -15.94 14.83 25.46
N LYS A 674 -16.74 15.05 26.51
CA LYS A 674 -17.40 13.97 27.28
C LYS A 674 -18.53 13.25 26.55
N GLN A 675 -18.95 13.74 25.37
CA GLN A 675 -19.92 13.05 24.52
C GLN A 675 -19.27 12.03 23.59
N LEU A 676 -17.94 12.03 23.48
CA LEU A 676 -17.22 11.01 22.75
C LEU A 676 -17.15 9.72 23.58
N THR A 677 -17.47 8.62 22.93
CA THR A 677 -17.39 7.27 23.52
C THR A 677 -16.25 6.48 22.87
N GLN A 678 -15.68 5.55 23.60
CA GLN A 678 -14.65 4.66 23.07
C GLN A 678 -15.26 3.60 22.14
N ASN A 679 -14.48 3.11 21.18
CA ASN A 679 -14.87 1.98 20.36
C ASN A 679 -14.95 0.68 21.18
N PRO A 680 -15.85 -0.25 20.83
CA PRO A 680 -16.10 -1.46 21.59
C PRO A 680 -14.83 -2.28 21.87
N GLY A 681 -14.70 -2.76 23.10
CA GLY A 681 -13.64 -3.65 23.54
C GLY A 681 -12.38 -2.96 24.06
N TYR A 682 -12.12 -1.69 23.72
CA TYR A 682 -10.91 -1.00 24.19
C TYR A 682 -10.91 -0.72 25.69
N ASN A 683 -12.03 -0.30 26.27
CA ASN A 683 -12.11 -0.11 27.72
C ASN A 683 -11.77 -1.41 28.47
N LYS A 684 -12.34 -2.54 28.03
CA LYS A 684 -12.05 -3.85 28.58
C LYS A 684 -10.59 -4.26 28.40
N LEU A 685 -10.03 -4.02 27.19
CA LEU A 685 -8.63 -4.34 26.87
C LEU A 685 -7.66 -3.61 27.82
N PHE A 686 -7.99 -2.40 28.20
CA PHE A 686 -7.16 -1.56 29.08
C PHE A 686 -7.52 -1.64 30.58
N GLY A 687 -8.47 -2.50 30.95
CA GLY A 687 -8.89 -2.64 32.33
C GLY A 687 -9.68 -1.45 32.89
N LEU A 688 -10.33 -0.68 32.03
CA LEU A 688 -11.12 0.52 32.38
C LEU A 688 -12.61 0.23 32.59
N GLY A 689 -13.02 -1.03 32.59
CA GLY A 689 -14.41 -1.46 32.66
C GLY A 689 -15.00 -1.77 31.26
N GLU A 690 -16.35 -1.96 31.18
CA GLU A 690 -17.02 -2.20 29.89
C GLU A 690 -17.20 -0.92 29.07
#